data_ecc63d28eea6463aeef52602e0b12002
#
_entry.id   ecc63d28eea6463aeef52602e0b12002
#
_cell.length_a   1.000
_cell.length_b   1.000
_cell.length_c   1.000
_cell.angle_alpha   90.00
_cell.angle_beta   90.00
_cell.angle_gamma   90.00
#
_symmetry.space_group_name_H-M   'P 1'
#
loop_
_entity.id
_entity.type
_entity.pdbx_description
1 polymer ?
#
loop_
_entity_poly.entity_id
_entity_poly.type
_entity_poly.pdbx_seq_one_letter_code
_entity_poly.pdbx_strand_id
1 'polypeptide(L)'
;MRILLTLLLLVFALFAQAQSSSLQGVLKDAEGAPVVYANIALFQASDSVMVKASASDDAGKFELQGLKPGNYYLKAIYLGLSDLYATDLTLSESQDLNLGVLSFSPSSIELAEATITASRALVEVRADRMVFNVEGTINSVGSDALSLLRKAPSVTVDNNDNISVLGRSGVLLYVDGKRLPLTGTDLSNYLLSLPAEQIDRIEIISNPGAKYEAEGNAGIIDIRLKRDKSYGANGSLNSTYSQGVYHRANLNGTGNYRNKLFNTFMTGGIGEIEGFHNMDFDTYLNNIYQHETNNSKNASKNYNFRVGTDFFIGKNHTLGFLVNVGENTSQNTSTNRITLSPEETPAAIDSILIANNKADNNNKNQTYNLNYRFDNGKNRTLNIDLDYGRYRNTSERYQPNQYYNATETTLLSQNINAFDTPTDIGIYSVSADYEDNLWGGKIGGGFKITNVVSDNTFLFYNVNVEDGIYVQNDSLSNIFKYDEKVFAAYVNYSRAFGKKWNAQVGLRTEKTDAVGDLQTFRSELQEPPVVQDYLSWFPNAGVTWEVAPQHALALNVGRRINRPDYNVLNPFNNRLSELSYEKGNPFLLPEIVNNVELGYTLAYRYNLKVGYSVTTDQITRLIAPDEDDPRASFITWANLAEQKILSMNISAPVQITEWWNAYFNISGSYIDNQADYGDGAVVDVQTYNYVIYQQHTFNLPWKLTGEVSGYYSGPGVWGGVFIYESNWGLDLGLQRKFLEDRLNIRLSASDLFYENGWDGYSDFNGMYSEGGGRWDSRRYSISAGYRFGNENVKSRKRSTGIEAEAGRVGQ
;
A
#
# COMPACT_ATOMS: atom_id res chain seq x y z
N MET A 1 -11.74 38.35 1.72
CA MET A 1 -11.74 37.30 2.76
C MET A 1 -12.88 37.42 3.78
N ARG A 2 -13.21 38.63 4.34
CA ARG A 2 -14.35 38.81 5.28
C ARG A 2 -15.72 38.60 4.63
N ILE A 3 -15.93 38.95 3.36
CA ILE A 3 -17.23 38.81 2.64
C ILE A 3 -17.50 37.35 2.26
N LEU A 4 -16.48 36.57 1.96
CA LEU A 4 -16.62 35.13 1.63
C LEU A 4 -16.99 34.28 2.87
N LEU A 5 -16.50 34.67 4.05
CA LEU A 5 -16.82 33.99 5.31
C LEU A 5 -18.26 34.29 5.77
N THR A 6 -18.75 35.50 5.52
CA THR A 6 -20.15 35.89 5.82
C THR A 6 -21.15 35.24 4.87
N LEU A 7 -20.81 35.05 3.59
CA LEU A 7 -21.64 34.30 2.66
C LEU A 7 -21.69 32.79 3.00
N LEU A 8 -20.61 32.21 3.44
CA LEU A 8 -20.55 30.79 3.87
C LEU A 8 -21.38 30.57 5.14
N LEU A 9 -21.38 31.51 6.09
CA LEU A 9 -22.21 31.47 7.30
C LEU A 9 -23.71 31.72 7.03
N LEU A 10 -24.03 32.51 6.00
CA LEU A 10 -25.44 32.74 5.59
C LEU A 10 -26.02 31.51 4.89
N VAL A 11 -25.21 30.78 4.10
CA VAL A 11 -25.62 29.50 3.45
C VAL A 11 -25.85 28.41 4.50
N PHE A 12 -25.09 28.37 5.60
CA PHE A 12 -25.29 27.42 6.68
C PHE A 12 -26.54 27.72 7.52
N ALA A 13 -26.96 28.97 7.61
CA ALA A 13 -28.15 29.38 8.37
C ALA A 13 -29.48 29.07 7.65
N LEU A 14 -29.46 28.80 6.34
CA LEU A 14 -30.67 28.50 5.55
C LEU A 14 -31.06 27.01 5.55
N PHE A 15 -30.28 26.12 6.16
CA PHE A 15 -30.60 24.69 6.27
C PHE A 15 -31.19 24.24 7.60
N ALA A 16 -31.52 25.12 8.48
CA ALA A 16 -32.04 24.78 9.81
C ALA A 16 -33.53 25.11 9.98
N GLN A 17 -34.40 24.39 9.27
CA GLN A 17 -35.79 24.10 9.74
C GLN A 17 -36.43 23.03 8.85
N ALA A 18 -36.02 21.75 9.01
CA ALA A 18 -36.87 20.64 8.60
C ALA A 18 -37.86 20.35 9.76
N GLN A 19 -39.11 20.70 9.59
CA GLN A 19 -40.18 20.18 10.45
C GLN A 19 -40.21 18.65 10.31
N SER A 20 -39.86 17.94 11.36
CA SER A 20 -39.78 16.50 11.39
C SER A 20 -40.88 15.89 12.23
N SER A 21 -41.52 14.85 11.70
CA SER A 21 -42.49 14.04 12.45
C SER A 21 -41.78 13.04 13.36
N SER A 22 -42.41 12.67 14.47
CA SER A 22 -41.90 11.62 15.36
C SER A 22 -42.91 10.49 15.56
N LEU A 23 -42.38 9.33 15.93
CA LEU A 23 -43.17 8.13 16.27
C LEU A 23 -42.66 7.58 17.59
N GLN A 24 -43.56 7.39 18.57
CA GLN A 24 -43.19 6.90 19.90
C GLN A 24 -44.16 5.82 20.39
N GLY A 25 -43.72 5.04 21.38
CA GLY A 25 -44.50 4.00 21.98
C GLY A 25 -43.81 3.35 23.18
N VAL A 26 -44.48 2.39 23.81
CA VAL A 26 -43.97 1.62 24.94
C VAL A 26 -44.08 0.14 24.64
N LEU A 27 -43.01 -0.62 24.75
CA LEU A 27 -42.96 -2.07 24.57
C LEU A 27 -43.10 -2.77 25.92
N LYS A 28 -44.02 -3.73 25.99
CA LYS A 28 -44.25 -4.59 27.15
C LYS A 28 -44.24 -6.05 26.75
N ASP A 29 -43.94 -6.94 27.70
CA ASP A 29 -44.15 -8.39 27.56
C ASP A 29 -45.61 -8.78 27.84
N ALA A 30 -45.90 -10.07 27.75
CA ALA A 30 -47.25 -10.61 28.00
C ALA A 30 -47.73 -10.44 29.46
N GLU A 31 -46.81 -10.34 30.41
CA GLU A 31 -47.04 -10.09 31.84
C GLU A 31 -47.18 -8.59 32.18
N GLY A 32 -46.93 -7.71 31.19
CA GLY A 32 -47.07 -6.26 31.33
C GLY A 32 -45.79 -5.57 31.83
N ALA A 33 -44.68 -6.28 31.98
CA ALA A 33 -43.36 -5.70 32.31
C ALA A 33 -42.78 -4.96 31.11
N PRO A 34 -42.00 -3.86 31.32
CA PRO A 34 -41.37 -3.14 30.22
C PRO A 34 -40.29 -4.02 29.56
N VAL A 35 -40.28 -4.06 28.24
CA VAL A 35 -39.22 -4.75 27.46
C VAL A 35 -38.12 -3.75 27.16
N VAL A 36 -36.99 -3.94 27.86
CA VAL A 36 -35.83 -3.03 27.85
C VAL A 36 -34.87 -3.40 26.74
N TYR A 37 -34.38 -2.42 25.99
CA TYR A 37 -33.42 -2.58 24.88
C TYR A 37 -33.93 -3.50 23.76
N ALA A 38 -35.23 -3.58 23.51
CA ALA A 38 -35.77 -4.20 22.31
C ALA A 38 -35.35 -3.39 21.06
N ASN A 39 -35.02 -4.07 20.00
CA ASN A 39 -34.71 -3.43 18.74
C ASN A 39 -35.98 -3.05 17.99
N ILE A 40 -36.10 -1.81 17.59
CA ILE A 40 -37.23 -1.28 16.83
C ILE A 40 -36.74 -0.80 15.49
N ALA A 41 -37.35 -1.27 14.40
CA ALA A 41 -37.08 -0.84 13.05
C ALA A 41 -38.36 -0.36 12.36
N LEU A 42 -38.30 0.79 11.72
CA LEU A 42 -39.39 1.37 10.94
C LEU A 42 -39.09 1.16 9.46
N PHE A 43 -40.07 0.62 8.75
CA PHE A 43 -39.99 0.32 7.33
C PHE A 43 -41.02 1.11 6.53
N GLN A 44 -40.69 1.48 5.31
CA GLN A 44 -41.65 2.06 4.39
C GLN A 44 -42.59 0.96 3.88
N ALA A 45 -43.88 1.21 3.90
CA ALA A 45 -44.89 0.21 3.57
C ALA A 45 -44.87 -0.23 2.08
N SER A 46 -44.39 0.65 1.19
CA SER A 46 -44.40 0.40 -0.28
C SER A 46 -43.36 -0.57 -0.78
N ASP A 47 -42.17 -0.64 -0.15
CA ASP A 47 -41.01 -1.38 -0.64
C ASP A 47 -40.22 -2.12 0.47
N SER A 48 -40.71 -2.06 1.73
CA SER A 48 -40.08 -2.64 2.91
C SER A 48 -38.62 -2.19 3.15
N VAL A 49 -38.25 -1.01 2.68
CA VAL A 49 -36.97 -0.40 2.98
C VAL A 49 -36.99 0.13 4.42
N MET A 50 -35.95 -0.20 5.19
CA MET A 50 -35.82 0.31 6.56
C MET A 50 -35.46 1.80 6.54
N VAL A 51 -36.33 2.60 7.14
CA VAL A 51 -36.22 4.06 7.20
C VAL A 51 -35.45 4.52 8.44
N LYS A 52 -35.69 3.88 9.58
CA LYS A 52 -35.07 4.24 10.85
C LYS A 52 -35.11 3.08 11.85
N ALA A 53 -34.13 3.07 12.77
CA ALA A 53 -34.09 2.12 13.87
C ALA A 53 -33.79 2.83 15.19
N SER A 54 -34.28 2.24 16.32
CA SER A 54 -34.05 2.69 17.68
C SER A 54 -34.06 1.48 18.62
N ALA A 55 -33.76 1.69 19.89
CA ALA A 55 -33.99 0.69 20.95
C ALA A 55 -34.88 1.27 22.04
N SER A 56 -35.65 0.40 22.74
CA SER A 56 -36.41 0.81 23.91
C SER A 56 -35.49 1.14 25.11
N ASP A 57 -35.88 2.11 25.94
CA ASP A 57 -35.18 2.48 27.16
C ASP A 57 -35.52 1.55 28.35
N ASP A 58 -35.02 1.89 29.55
CA ASP A 58 -35.26 1.14 30.79
C ASP A 58 -36.73 1.06 31.21
N ALA A 59 -37.61 1.91 30.66
CA ALA A 59 -39.04 1.91 30.86
C ALA A 59 -39.80 1.27 29.70
N GLY A 60 -39.09 0.66 28.72
CA GLY A 60 -39.67 0.10 27.50
C GLY A 60 -40.10 1.14 26.47
N LYS A 61 -39.80 2.43 26.66
CA LYS A 61 -40.19 3.51 25.74
C LYS A 61 -39.21 3.56 24.56
N PHE A 62 -39.75 3.90 23.39
CA PHE A 62 -38.94 4.18 22.19
C PHE A 62 -39.47 5.45 21.50
N GLU A 63 -38.57 6.12 20.80
CA GLU A 63 -38.87 7.28 19.97
C GLU A 63 -38.03 7.25 18.69
N LEU A 64 -38.69 7.56 17.55
CA LEU A 64 -38.10 7.70 16.23
C LEU A 64 -38.44 9.10 15.71
N GLN A 65 -37.47 10.02 15.75
CA GLN A 65 -37.58 11.42 15.31
C GLN A 65 -37.08 11.60 13.87
N GLY A 66 -37.44 12.69 13.21
CA GLY A 66 -36.94 13.06 11.91
C GLY A 66 -37.52 12.22 10.75
N LEU A 67 -38.77 11.81 10.90
CA LEU A 67 -39.47 11.01 9.90
C LEU A 67 -40.14 11.93 8.85
N LYS A 68 -40.18 11.48 7.61
CA LYS A 68 -40.90 12.14 6.51
C LYS A 68 -42.38 11.69 6.53
N PRO A 69 -43.32 12.49 5.99
CA PRO A 69 -44.67 12.01 5.75
C PRO A 69 -44.69 10.78 4.86
N GLY A 70 -45.52 9.80 5.18
CA GLY A 70 -45.59 8.54 4.42
C GLY A 70 -46.31 7.42 5.18
N ASN A 71 -46.42 6.25 4.52
CA ASN A 71 -47.01 5.04 5.11
C ASN A 71 -45.90 4.12 5.54
N TYR A 72 -45.97 3.63 6.77
CA TYR A 72 -44.93 2.85 7.40
C TYR A 72 -45.49 1.62 8.09
N TYR A 73 -44.59 0.66 8.40
CA TYR A 73 -44.85 -0.36 9.43
C TYR A 73 -43.64 -0.47 10.35
N LEU A 74 -43.86 -0.76 11.60
CA LEU A 74 -42.85 -0.93 12.63
C LEU A 74 -42.72 -2.42 12.94
N LYS A 75 -41.45 -2.86 13.06
CA LYS A 75 -41.09 -4.18 13.54
C LYS A 75 -40.25 -4.02 14.81
N ALA A 76 -40.68 -4.66 15.90
CA ALA A 76 -39.89 -4.72 17.12
C ALA A 76 -39.47 -6.17 17.39
N ILE A 77 -38.22 -6.37 17.80
CA ILE A 77 -37.62 -7.68 18.03
C ILE A 77 -36.97 -7.70 19.41
N TYR A 78 -37.23 -8.74 20.15
CA TYR A 78 -36.62 -9.00 21.45
C TYR A 78 -36.36 -10.52 21.63
N LEU A 79 -35.22 -10.84 22.25
CA LEU A 79 -34.81 -12.23 22.42
C LEU A 79 -35.80 -13.01 23.31
N GLY A 80 -36.31 -14.14 22.79
CA GLY A 80 -37.27 -15.00 23.54
C GLY A 80 -38.73 -14.61 23.39
N LEU A 81 -39.02 -13.52 22.64
CA LEU A 81 -40.39 -13.11 22.32
C LEU A 81 -40.60 -13.18 20.79
N SER A 82 -41.85 -13.37 20.37
CA SER A 82 -42.20 -13.37 18.94
C SER A 82 -42.08 -11.97 18.37
N ASP A 83 -41.61 -11.85 17.11
CA ASP A 83 -41.52 -10.54 16.44
C ASP A 83 -42.85 -9.80 16.51
N LEU A 84 -42.81 -8.55 16.90
CA LEU A 84 -43.97 -7.67 17.01
C LEU A 84 -44.03 -6.74 15.82
N TYR A 85 -45.19 -6.65 15.19
CA TYR A 85 -45.43 -5.75 14.06
C TYR A 85 -46.55 -4.76 14.40
N ALA A 86 -46.36 -3.49 14.06
CA ALA A 86 -47.41 -2.49 13.99
C ALA A 86 -47.46 -1.99 12.53
N THR A 87 -48.57 -2.35 11.85
CA THR A 87 -48.80 -2.02 10.44
C THR A 87 -49.71 -0.80 10.28
N ASP A 88 -49.83 -0.31 9.03
CA ASP A 88 -50.73 0.81 8.66
C ASP A 88 -50.46 2.12 9.36
N LEU A 89 -49.18 2.44 9.62
CA LEU A 89 -48.78 3.68 10.27
C LEU A 89 -48.69 4.81 9.22
N THR A 90 -49.61 5.74 9.25
CA THR A 90 -49.59 6.92 8.38
C THR A 90 -49.09 8.14 9.15
N LEU A 91 -48.00 8.73 8.70
CA LEU A 91 -47.43 9.97 9.27
C LEU A 91 -47.71 11.14 8.33
N SER A 92 -48.32 12.19 8.86
CA SER A 92 -48.50 13.47 8.18
C SER A 92 -47.37 14.44 8.53
N GLU A 93 -47.27 15.58 7.84
CA GLU A 93 -46.26 16.60 8.15
C GLU A 93 -46.38 17.12 9.58
N SER A 94 -45.22 17.18 10.27
CA SER A 94 -45.16 17.71 11.68
C SER A 94 -46.04 16.97 12.67
N GLN A 95 -46.26 15.68 12.49
CA GLN A 95 -47.12 14.87 13.36
C GLN A 95 -46.28 14.02 14.32
N ASP A 96 -46.62 14.09 15.63
CA ASP A 96 -46.13 13.15 16.63
C ASP A 96 -47.15 12.02 16.80
N LEU A 97 -46.81 10.84 16.29
CA LEU A 97 -47.66 9.65 16.37
C LEU A 97 -47.27 8.81 17.59
N ASN A 98 -48.22 8.65 18.53
CA ASN A 98 -47.99 7.77 19.68
C ASN A 98 -48.76 6.47 19.50
N LEU A 99 -48.04 5.35 19.44
CA LEU A 99 -48.59 4.00 19.24
C LEU A 99 -49.13 3.40 20.54
N GLY A 100 -48.99 4.09 21.67
CA GLY A 100 -49.38 3.56 22.96
C GLY A 100 -48.54 2.37 23.44
N VAL A 101 -49.15 1.41 24.09
CA VAL A 101 -48.52 0.19 24.58
C VAL A 101 -48.60 -0.90 23.51
N LEU A 102 -47.48 -1.42 23.07
CA LEU A 102 -47.37 -2.55 22.19
C LEU A 102 -46.83 -3.75 22.98
N SER A 103 -47.56 -4.86 22.97
CA SER A 103 -47.23 -6.05 23.78
C SER A 103 -46.69 -7.19 22.93
N PHE A 104 -45.59 -7.74 23.33
CA PHE A 104 -44.99 -8.95 22.75
C PHE A 104 -45.74 -10.19 23.20
N SER A 105 -45.84 -11.21 22.34
CA SER A 105 -46.29 -12.54 22.68
C SER A 105 -45.10 -13.47 22.97
N PRO A 106 -45.26 -14.48 23.87
CA PRO A 106 -44.21 -15.47 24.09
C PRO A 106 -43.86 -16.23 22.81
N SER A 107 -42.61 -16.51 22.57
CA SER A 107 -42.17 -17.36 21.44
C SER A 107 -42.24 -18.83 21.80
N SER A 108 -42.87 -19.65 20.96
CA SER A 108 -42.93 -21.10 21.12
C SER A 108 -41.81 -21.87 20.41
N ILE A 109 -40.72 -21.19 20.05
CA ILE A 109 -39.58 -21.77 19.32
C ILE A 109 -38.55 -22.28 20.32
N GLU A 110 -38.21 -23.58 20.27
CA GLU A 110 -37.07 -24.16 20.98
C GLU A 110 -35.76 -23.41 20.58
N LEU A 111 -35.01 -23.02 21.60
CA LEU A 111 -33.76 -22.29 21.48
C LEU A 111 -32.66 -23.08 20.72
N ALA A 112 -32.54 -22.87 19.43
CA ALA A 112 -31.27 -23.05 18.78
C ALA A 112 -30.36 -21.89 19.24
N GLU A 113 -29.20 -22.24 19.74
CA GLU A 113 -28.17 -21.37 20.36
C GLU A 113 -28.13 -19.96 19.76
N ALA A 114 -28.72 -18.99 20.47
CA ALA A 114 -28.78 -17.60 20.05
C ALA A 114 -27.43 -16.95 20.32
N THR A 115 -26.63 -16.81 19.30
CA THR A 115 -25.43 -16.00 19.35
C THR A 115 -25.83 -14.53 19.40
N ILE A 116 -25.63 -13.86 20.54
CA ILE A 116 -25.82 -12.40 20.68
C ILE A 116 -24.74 -11.73 19.84
N THR A 117 -25.04 -11.36 18.61
CA THR A 117 -24.20 -10.47 17.80
C THR A 117 -24.54 -9.04 18.19
N ALA A 118 -23.83 -8.50 19.17
CA ALA A 118 -23.80 -7.05 19.37
C ALA A 118 -23.30 -6.42 18.04
N SER A 119 -24.08 -5.52 17.46
CA SER A 119 -23.70 -4.80 16.24
C SER A 119 -22.40 -4.04 16.53
N ARG A 120 -21.28 -4.47 15.95
CA ARG A 120 -20.01 -3.75 16.07
C ARG A 120 -20.13 -2.41 15.35
N ALA A 121 -19.51 -1.36 15.91
CA ALA A 121 -19.39 -0.09 15.21
C ALA A 121 -18.68 -0.33 13.86
N LEU A 122 -19.12 0.34 12.79
CA LEU A 122 -18.52 0.21 11.46
C LEU A 122 -17.01 0.52 11.50
N VAL A 123 -16.61 1.49 12.31
CA VAL A 123 -15.21 1.86 12.55
C VAL A 123 -14.96 1.92 14.05
N GLU A 124 -13.92 1.22 14.51
CA GLU A 124 -13.42 1.30 15.88
C GLU A 124 -12.01 1.91 15.85
N VAL A 125 -11.74 2.88 16.71
CA VAL A 125 -10.39 3.44 16.88
C VAL A 125 -9.76 2.81 18.11
N ARG A 126 -8.61 2.16 17.92
CA ARG A 126 -7.79 1.57 18.99
C ARG A 126 -6.48 2.33 19.12
N ALA A 127 -5.74 2.11 20.19
CA ALA A 127 -4.49 2.82 20.46
C ALA A 127 -3.44 2.65 19.33
N ASP A 128 -3.43 1.51 18.66
CA ASP A 128 -2.44 1.15 17.65
C ASP A 128 -3.00 1.11 16.23
N ARG A 129 -4.32 1.10 16.08
CA ARG A 129 -4.97 0.87 14.79
C ARG A 129 -6.38 1.43 14.71
N MET A 130 -6.81 1.64 13.51
CA MET A 130 -8.21 1.83 13.16
C MET A 130 -8.76 0.49 12.63
N VAL A 131 -9.92 0.08 13.12
CA VAL A 131 -10.56 -1.18 12.72
C VAL A 131 -11.81 -0.83 11.93
N PHE A 132 -11.84 -1.21 10.67
CA PHE A 132 -13.01 -1.11 9.81
C PHE A 132 -13.72 -2.46 9.80
N ASN A 133 -14.84 -2.56 10.50
CA ASN A 133 -15.64 -3.78 10.61
C ASN A 133 -16.46 -3.99 9.35
N VAL A 134 -16.25 -5.10 8.67
CA VAL A 134 -16.89 -5.43 7.39
C VAL A 134 -18.11 -6.32 7.61
N GLU A 135 -18.07 -7.15 8.65
CA GLU A 135 -19.13 -8.10 8.96
C GLU A 135 -20.47 -7.43 9.26
N GLY A 136 -21.53 -7.87 8.55
CA GLY A 136 -22.89 -7.33 8.75
C GLY A 136 -23.17 -5.97 8.12
N THR A 137 -22.23 -5.43 7.33
CA THR A 137 -22.45 -4.19 6.58
C THR A 137 -23.06 -4.49 5.21
N ILE A 138 -23.98 -3.61 4.76
CA ILE A 138 -24.55 -3.67 3.40
C ILE A 138 -23.46 -3.62 2.32
N ASN A 139 -22.32 -3.03 2.65
CA ASN A 139 -21.16 -2.88 1.76
C ASN A 139 -20.37 -4.18 1.52
N SER A 140 -20.59 -5.23 2.30
CA SER A 140 -19.86 -6.50 2.17
C SER A 140 -20.47 -7.45 1.14
N VAL A 141 -21.74 -7.29 0.80
CA VAL A 141 -22.41 -8.21 -0.11
C VAL A 141 -22.04 -7.90 -1.57
N GLY A 142 -21.45 -8.88 -2.25
CA GLY A 142 -21.09 -8.79 -3.67
C GLY A 142 -19.89 -7.86 -3.96
N SER A 143 -19.10 -7.46 -2.95
CA SER A 143 -17.88 -6.66 -3.09
C SER A 143 -16.63 -7.56 -2.98
N ASP A 144 -15.48 -7.01 -3.32
CA ASP A 144 -14.16 -7.59 -3.12
C ASP A 144 -13.35 -6.77 -2.10
N ALA A 145 -12.18 -7.28 -1.69
CA ALA A 145 -11.33 -6.60 -0.72
C ALA A 145 -10.85 -5.24 -1.18
N LEU A 146 -10.55 -5.06 -2.48
CA LEU A 146 -10.10 -3.78 -3.03
C LEU A 146 -11.21 -2.74 -2.95
N SER A 147 -12.45 -3.13 -3.31
CA SER A 147 -13.63 -2.28 -3.16
C SER A 147 -13.92 -1.88 -1.72
N LEU A 148 -13.62 -2.77 -0.76
CA LEU A 148 -13.70 -2.43 0.67
C LEU A 148 -12.59 -1.47 1.10
N LEU A 149 -11.38 -1.65 0.61
CA LEU A 149 -10.27 -0.73 0.90
C LEU A 149 -10.56 0.67 0.40
N ARG A 150 -11.21 0.83 -0.75
CA ARG A 150 -11.69 2.13 -1.25
C ARG A 150 -12.67 2.82 -0.30
N LYS A 151 -13.37 2.06 0.53
CA LYS A 151 -14.33 2.54 1.54
C LYS A 151 -13.74 2.60 2.94
N ALA A 152 -12.54 2.05 3.14
CA ALA A 152 -11.89 2.01 4.44
C ALA A 152 -11.37 3.41 4.82
N PRO A 153 -11.53 3.83 6.08
CA PRO A 153 -11.08 5.14 6.51
C PRO A 153 -9.56 5.27 6.38
N SER A 154 -9.07 6.44 5.97
CA SER A 154 -7.65 6.76 5.78
C SER A 154 -6.92 5.94 4.73
N VAL A 155 -7.61 5.11 3.96
CA VAL A 155 -7.05 4.36 2.84
C VAL A 155 -7.48 5.02 1.53
N THR A 156 -6.54 5.22 0.64
CA THR A 156 -6.79 5.67 -0.73
C THR A 156 -6.34 4.58 -1.68
N VAL A 157 -7.18 4.24 -2.64
CA VAL A 157 -6.84 3.31 -3.73
C VAL A 157 -7.06 4.08 -5.02
N ASP A 158 -5.99 4.33 -5.74
CA ASP A 158 -6.05 5.02 -7.02
C ASP A 158 -6.61 4.10 -8.12
N ASN A 159 -6.74 4.61 -9.34
CA ASN A 159 -7.30 3.82 -10.45
C ASN A 159 -6.32 2.83 -11.08
N ASN A 160 -5.04 2.92 -10.73
CA ASN A 160 -4.04 1.90 -11.00
C ASN A 160 -4.02 0.85 -9.89
N ASP A 161 -5.00 0.94 -8.95
CA ASP A 161 -5.15 0.10 -7.79
C ASP A 161 -3.97 0.20 -6.78
N ASN A 162 -3.16 1.26 -6.84
CA ASN A 162 -2.14 1.50 -5.82
C ASN A 162 -2.80 1.95 -4.51
N ILE A 163 -2.33 1.39 -3.42
CA ILE A 163 -2.88 1.62 -2.09
C ILE A 163 -1.97 2.55 -1.33
N SER A 164 -2.55 3.59 -0.75
CA SER A 164 -1.87 4.49 0.18
C SER A 164 -2.64 4.61 1.49
N VAL A 165 -1.93 4.89 2.58
CA VAL A 165 -2.51 5.17 3.89
C VAL A 165 -2.10 6.57 4.30
N LEU A 166 -3.09 7.43 4.55
CA LEU A 166 -2.88 8.83 4.92
C LEU A 166 -2.02 9.60 3.91
N GLY A 167 -2.18 9.29 2.62
CA GLY A 167 -1.41 9.91 1.55
C GLY A 167 0.03 9.40 1.41
N ARG A 168 0.45 8.40 2.19
CA ARG A 168 1.78 7.77 2.09
C ARG A 168 1.69 6.50 1.26
N SER A 169 2.51 6.37 0.24
CA SER A 169 2.71 5.15 -0.55
C SER A 169 3.66 4.17 0.15
N GLY A 170 3.75 2.93 -0.35
CA GLY A 170 4.59 1.90 0.28
C GLY A 170 3.93 1.24 1.51
N VAL A 171 2.61 1.10 1.48
CA VAL A 171 1.82 0.42 2.51
C VAL A 171 2.12 -1.07 2.50
N LEU A 172 2.38 -1.62 3.67
CA LEU A 172 2.54 -3.05 3.85
C LEU A 172 1.18 -3.72 4.02
N LEU A 173 0.80 -4.60 3.11
CA LEU A 173 -0.45 -5.34 3.23
C LEU A 173 -0.25 -6.66 3.97
N TYR A 174 -1.13 -6.90 4.94
CA TYR A 174 -1.18 -8.12 5.73
C TYR A 174 -2.54 -8.81 5.58
N VAL A 175 -2.55 -10.12 5.71
CA VAL A 175 -3.77 -10.92 5.84
C VAL A 175 -3.62 -11.84 7.05
N ASP A 176 -4.53 -11.74 8.01
CA ASP A 176 -4.49 -12.46 9.27
C ASP A 176 -3.18 -12.29 10.06
N GLY A 177 -2.58 -11.10 9.98
CA GLY A 177 -1.36 -10.72 10.69
C GLY A 177 -0.06 -11.15 10.00
N LYS A 178 -0.11 -11.56 8.75
CA LYS A 178 1.07 -11.93 7.94
C LYS A 178 1.15 -11.05 6.71
N ARG A 179 2.32 -10.47 6.46
CA ARG A 179 2.59 -9.61 5.31
C ARG A 179 2.39 -10.38 4.00
N LEU A 180 1.82 -9.72 2.99
CA LEU A 180 1.76 -10.22 1.62
C LEU A 180 2.95 -9.68 0.84
N PRO A 181 3.76 -10.53 0.23
CA PRO A 181 4.88 -10.10 -0.62
C PRO A 181 4.39 -9.78 -2.04
N LEU A 182 3.32 -8.98 -2.15
CA LEU A 182 2.72 -8.58 -3.42
C LEU A 182 2.70 -7.06 -3.48
N THR A 183 3.05 -6.53 -4.63
CA THR A 183 3.04 -5.09 -4.94
C THR A 183 2.37 -4.84 -6.29
N GLY A 184 1.99 -3.60 -6.57
CA GLY A 184 1.44 -3.19 -7.86
C GLY A 184 0.24 -4.03 -8.32
N THR A 185 0.25 -4.44 -9.58
CA THR A 185 -0.86 -5.18 -10.23
C THR A 185 -1.15 -6.54 -9.59
N ASP A 186 -0.14 -7.24 -9.09
CA ASP A 186 -0.33 -8.55 -8.44
C ASP A 186 -1.09 -8.42 -7.11
N LEU A 187 -0.81 -7.37 -6.37
CA LEU A 187 -1.53 -7.04 -5.16
C LEU A 187 -2.99 -6.70 -5.45
N SER A 188 -3.24 -5.89 -6.47
CA SER A 188 -4.58 -5.50 -6.91
C SER A 188 -5.39 -6.70 -7.34
N ASN A 189 -4.83 -7.56 -8.19
CA ASN A 189 -5.48 -8.78 -8.65
C ASN A 189 -5.82 -9.72 -7.49
N TYR A 190 -4.91 -9.82 -6.51
CA TYR A 190 -5.19 -10.57 -5.30
C TYR A 190 -6.39 -10.02 -4.53
N LEU A 191 -6.44 -8.70 -4.31
CA LEU A 191 -7.51 -8.04 -3.57
C LEU A 191 -8.85 -8.12 -4.29
N LEU A 192 -8.88 -8.00 -5.61
CA LEU A 192 -10.05 -8.22 -6.44
C LEU A 192 -10.56 -9.66 -6.34
N SER A 193 -9.66 -10.63 -6.15
CA SER A 193 -10.02 -12.04 -6.00
C SER A 193 -10.53 -12.41 -4.61
N LEU A 194 -10.37 -11.56 -3.60
CA LEU A 194 -10.77 -11.81 -2.22
C LEU A 194 -12.19 -11.25 -1.97
N PRO A 195 -13.23 -12.10 -1.84
CA PRO A 195 -14.59 -11.64 -1.60
C PRO A 195 -14.72 -10.93 -0.25
N ALA A 196 -15.45 -9.83 -0.22
CA ALA A 196 -15.70 -9.04 0.98
C ALA A 196 -16.43 -9.85 2.07
N GLU A 197 -17.26 -10.81 1.68
CA GLU A 197 -17.97 -11.72 2.59
C GLU A 197 -17.03 -12.58 3.44
N GLN A 198 -15.80 -12.80 2.97
CA GLN A 198 -14.77 -13.55 3.71
C GLN A 198 -14.03 -12.67 4.72
N ILE A 199 -14.21 -11.35 4.68
CA ILE A 199 -13.50 -10.40 5.55
C ILE A 199 -14.33 -10.14 6.80
N ASP A 200 -13.73 -10.30 7.97
CA ASP A 200 -14.29 -9.91 9.27
C ASP A 200 -14.12 -8.39 9.46
N ARG A 201 -12.88 -7.93 9.28
CA ARG A 201 -12.52 -6.53 9.45
C ARG A 201 -11.21 -6.20 8.72
N ILE A 202 -10.97 -4.92 8.51
CA ILE A 202 -9.71 -4.38 8.02
C ILE A 202 -9.10 -3.53 9.13
N GLU A 203 -7.87 -3.83 9.51
CA GLU A 203 -7.10 -3.12 10.52
C GLU A 203 -6.09 -2.20 9.82
N ILE A 204 -6.18 -0.90 10.04
CA ILE A 204 -5.31 0.12 9.44
C ILE A 204 -4.39 0.62 10.55
N ILE A 205 -3.09 0.35 10.41
CA ILE A 205 -2.07 0.58 11.43
C ILE A 205 -1.06 1.58 10.87
N SER A 206 -1.27 2.86 11.10
CA SER A 206 -0.39 3.91 10.58
C SER A 206 0.94 4.01 11.34
N ASN A 207 0.98 3.54 12.58
CA ASN A 207 2.20 3.45 13.39
C ASN A 207 2.30 2.05 14.02
N PRO A 208 2.87 1.07 13.28
CA PRO A 208 2.92 -0.31 13.74
C PRO A 208 3.72 -0.49 15.03
N GLY A 209 3.18 -1.29 15.96
CA GLY A 209 3.81 -1.60 17.24
C GLY A 209 5.00 -2.57 17.12
N ALA A 210 5.69 -2.84 18.25
CA ALA A 210 6.93 -3.64 18.33
C ALA A 210 6.85 -5.06 17.74
N LYS A 211 5.66 -5.63 17.65
CA LYS A 211 5.43 -6.95 17.01
C LYS A 211 5.76 -6.96 15.51
N TYR A 212 5.55 -5.84 14.84
CA TYR A 212 5.82 -5.71 13.42
C TYR A 212 7.29 -5.39 13.19
N GLU A 213 7.77 -5.64 11.97
CA GLU A 213 9.14 -5.26 11.58
C GLU A 213 9.38 -3.78 11.87
N ALA A 214 10.59 -3.43 12.29
CA ALA A 214 10.96 -2.02 12.52
C ALA A 214 11.08 -1.24 11.20
N GLU A 215 11.13 -1.93 10.07
CA GLU A 215 11.21 -1.41 8.71
C GLU A 215 9.86 -0.96 8.16
N GLY A 216 9.84 0.05 7.26
CA GLY A 216 8.68 0.55 6.51
C GLY A 216 8.05 1.83 7.06
N ASN A 217 7.76 2.79 6.18
CA ASN A 217 7.39 4.17 6.53
C ASN A 217 5.89 4.50 6.45
N ALA A 218 5.10 3.75 5.66
CA ALA A 218 3.72 4.12 5.32
C ALA A 218 2.64 3.45 6.21
N GLY A 219 3.03 2.48 7.02
CA GLY A 219 2.09 1.74 7.86
C GLY A 219 1.64 0.41 7.28
N ILE A 220 0.65 -0.20 7.93
CA ILE A 220 0.17 -1.56 7.63
C ILE A 220 -1.35 -1.53 7.43
N ILE A 221 -1.83 -2.25 6.44
CA ILE A 221 -3.23 -2.67 6.33
C ILE A 221 -3.29 -4.17 6.56
N ASP A 222 -4.01 -4.60 7.59
CA ASP A 222 -4.18 -6.02 7.91
C ASP A 222 -5.64 -6.46 7.71
N ILE A 223 -5.89 -7.24 6.69
CA ILE A 223 -7.20 -7.80 6.35
C ILE A 223 -7.42 -9.05 7.21
N ARG A 224 -8.35 -8.97 8.16
CA ARG A 224 -8.73 -10.10 9.01
C ARG A 224 -9.89 -10.85 8.38
N LEU A 225 -9.68 -12.13 8.13
CA LEU A 225 -10.70 -13.01 7.57
C LEU A 225 -11.61 -13.56 8.67
N LYS A 226 -12.89 -13.78 8.34
CA LYS A 226 -13.85 -14.40 9.26
C LYS A 226 -13.38 -15.81 9.63
N ARG A 227 -13.57 -16.21 10.88
CA ARG A 227 -13.19 -17.53 11.41
C ARG A 227 -14.36 -18.53 11.35
N ASP A 228 -14.94 -18.75 10.18
CA ASP A 228 -16.01 -19.72 10.02
C ASP A 228 -15.49 -21.12 9.62
N LYS A 229 -16.23 -22.18 9.90
CA LYS A 229 -15.80 -23.56 9.74
C LYS A 229 -16.45 -24.26 8.53
N SER A 230 -16.91 -23.50 7.53
CA SER A 230 -17.51 -24.13 6.35
C SER A 230 -16.50 -24.91 5.52
N TYR A 231 -16.93 -26.06 4.99
CA TYR A 231 -16.12 -26.95 4.17
C TYR A 231 -16.55 -26.87 2.71
N GLY A 232 -15.64 -27.17 1.78
CA GLY A 232 -15.90 -27.18 0.35
C GLY A 232 -14.78 -26.55 -0.48
N ALA A 233 -15.11 -26.18 -1.71
CA ALA A 233 -14.22 -25.55 -2.63
C ALA A 233 -14.77 -24.21 -3.14
N ASN A 234 -13.90 -23.23 -3.36
CA ASN A 234 -14.19 -22.00 -4.09
C ASN A 234 -12.99 -21.55 -4.92
N GLY A 235 -13.23 -20.62 -5.81
CA GLY A 235 -12.18 -20.02 -6.61
C GLY A 235 -12.67 -18.84 -7.43
N SER A 236 -11.71 -18.17 -8.08
CA SER A 236 -11.99 -17.08 -9.00
C SER A 236 -11.02 -17.10 -10.18
N LEU A 237 -11.47 -16.53 -11.29
CA LEU A 237 -10.66 -16.27 -12.47
C LEU A 237 -10.86 -14.81 -12.86
N ASN A 238 -9.78 -14.07 -13.00
CA ASN A 238 -9.79 -12.67 -13.40
C ASN A 238 -8.92 -12.48 -14.63
N SER A 239 -9.42 -11.77 -15.63
CA SER A 239 -8.67 -11.39 -16.82
C SER A 239 -8.82 -9.89 -17.05
N THR A 240 -7.72 -9.23 -17.37
CA THR A 240 -7.71 -7.81 -17.76
C THR A 240 -6.91 -7.64 -19.04
N TYR A 241 -7.49 -6.90 -19.96
CA TYR A 241 -6.79 -6.39 -21.14
C TYR A 241 -6.82 -4.88 -21.10
N SER A 242 -5.68 -4.26 -21.36
CA SER A 242 -5.55 -2.80 -21.41
C SER A 242 -4.79 -2.40 -22.66
N GLN A 243 -5.22 -1.28 -23.27
CA GLN A 243 -4.59 -0.70 -24.45
C GLN A 243 -4.26 0.77 -24.16
N GLY A 244 -3.00 1.09 -24.15
CA GLY A 244 -2.44 2.45 -24.26
C GLY A 244 -1.82 2.62 -25.63
N VAL A 245 -0.60 3.14 -25.71
CA VAL A 245 0.24 3.02 -26.90
C VAL A 245 0.57 1.54 -27.13
N TYR A 246 0.90 0.84 -26.04
CA TYR A 246 1.16 -0.60 -26.05
C TYR A 246 0.07 -1.37 -25.30
N HIS A 247 -0.01 -2.67 -25.54
CA HIS A 247 -0.96 -3.56 -24.89
C HIS A 247 -0.44 -4.13 -23.59
N ARG A 248 -1.38 -4.49 -22.71
CA ARG A 248 -1.12 -5.24 -21.48
C ARG A 248 -2.24 -6.25 -21.28
N ALA A 249 -1.88 -7.46 -20.91
CA ALA A 249 -2.84 -8.52 -20.65
C ALA A 249 -2.42 -9.31 -19.40
N ASN A 250 -3.38 -9.64 -18.55
CA ASN A 250 -3.14 -10.53 -17.42
C ASN A 250 -4.29 -11.51 -17.23
N LEU A 251 -3.96 -12.69 -16.69
CA LEU A 251 -4.90 -13.71 -16.29
C LEU A 251 -4.47 -14.26 -14.94
N ASN A 252 -5.36 -14.17 -13.94
CA ASN A 252 -5.08 -14.62 -12.58
C ASN A 252 -6.18 -15.57 -12.10
N GLY A 253 -5.79 -16.68 -11.47
CA GLY A 253 -6.69 -17.67 -10.90
C GLY A 253 -6.41 -17.92 -9.42
N THR A 254 -7.48 -18.13 -8.64
CA THR A 254 -7.37 -18.57 -7.25
C THR A 254 -8.23 -19.80 -7.03
N GLY A 255 -7.77 -20.70 -6.15
CA GLY A 255 -8.52 -21.88 -5.73
C GLY A 255 -8.29 -22.15 -4.25
N ASN A 256 -9.32 -22.62 -3.57
CA ASN A 256 -9.23 -23.04 -2.18
C ASN A 256 -10.12 -24.25 -1.93
N TYR A 257 -9.61 -25.24 -1.21
CA TYR A 257 -10.34 -26.41 -0.77
C TYR A 257 -10.10 -26.64 0.72
N ARG A 258 -11.17 -26.74 1.49
CA ARG A 258 -11.13 -26.95 2.94
C ARG A 258 -11.99 -28.14 3.37
N ASN A 259 -11.43 -28.98 4.23
CA ASN A 259 -12.13 -30.04 4.93
C ASN A 259 -11.78 -30.04 6.44
N LYS A 260 -12.17 -31.12 7.18
CA LYS A 260 -11.90 -31.23 8.62
C LYS A 260 -10.41 -31.38 8.98
N LEU A 261 -9.61 -31.88 8.06
CA LEU A 261 -8.20 -32.25 8.31
C LEU A 261 -7.24 -31.19 7.77
N PHE A 262 -7.56 -30.56 6.65
CA PHE A 262 -6.68 -29.60 6.01
C PHE A 262 -7.42 -28.51 5.24
N ASN A 263 -6.69 -27.45 4.93
CA ASN A 263 -7.06 -26.39 3.99
C ASN A 263 -5.92 -26.19 3.00
N THR A 264 -6.19 -26.43 1.72
CA THR A 264 -5.23 -26.13 0.64
C THR A 264 -5.74 -24.96 -0.17
N PHE A 265 -4.83 -24.03 -0.46
CA PHE A 265 -5.10 -22.87 -1.31
C PHE A 265 -4.01 -22.73 -2.36
N MET A 266 -4.39 -22.21 -3.52
CA MET A 266 -3.48 -21.91 -4.62
C MET A 266 -3.85 -20.59 -5.28
N THR A 267 -2.83 -19.91 -5.81
CA THR A 267 -2.99 -18.77 -6.71
C THR A 267 -2.00 -18.93 -7.85
N GLY A 268 -2.39 -18.56 -9.06
CA GLY A 268 -1.51 -18.54 -10.21
C GLY A 268 -1.88 -17.39 -11.12
N GLY A 269 -0.87 -16.76 -11.73
CA GLY A 269 -1.05 -15.66 -12.66
C GLY A 269 -0.03 -15.71 -13.79
N ILE A 270 -0.47 -15.23 -14.94
CA ILE A 270 0.36 -14.93 -16.08
C ILE A 270 0.03 -13.53 -16.58
N GLY A 271 1.05 -12.78 -16.97
CA GLY A 271 0.87 -11.43 -17.49
C GLY A 271 1.88 -11.10 -18.57
N GLU A 272 1.47 -10.25 -19.49
CA GLU A 272 2.31 -9.62 -20.49
C GLU A 272 2.07 -8.12 -20.43
N ILE A 273 3.14 -7.34 -20.30
CA ILE A 273 3.08 -5.90 -20.13
C ILE A 273 4.07 -5.27 -21.10
N GLU A 274 3.57 -4.45 -22.00
CA GLU A 274 4.40 -3.56 -22.79
C GLU A 274 4.13 -2.11 -22.42
N GLY A 275 5.15 -1.25 -22.56
CA GLY A 275 5.02 0.18 -22.30
C GLY A 275 6.25 0.94 -22.76
N PHE A 276 6.17 2.26 -22.73
CA PHE A 276 7.31 3.14 -22.97
C PHE A 276 7.54 4.06 -21.78
N HIS A 277 8.76 4.57 -21.70
CA HIS A 277 9.17 5.66 -20.82
C HIS A 277 10.11 6.57 -21.60
N ASN A 278 9.69 7.81 -21.79
CA ASN A 278 10.48 8.82 -22.48
C ASN A 278 10.90 9.88 -21.47
N MET A 279 12.16 10.27 -21.52
CA MET A 279 12.74 11.32 -20.69
C MET A 279 13.45 12.32 -21.59
N ASP A 280 13.46 13.56 -21.14
CA ASP A 280 14.11 14.70 -21.80
C ASP A 280 14.79 15.53 -20.72
N PHE A 281 16.08 15.86 -20.91
CA PHE A 281 16.87 16.61 -19.94
C PHE A 281 17.77 17.65 -20.63
N ASP A 282 17.81 18.84 -20.05
CA ASP A 282 18.80 19.87 -20.33
C ASP A 282 19.76 19.98 -19.14
N THR A 283 21.04 19.75 -19.35
CA THR A 283 22.06 19.77 -18.30
C THR A 283 23.18 20.76 -18.64
N TYR A 284 23.53 21.60 -17.67
CA TYR A 284 24.62 22.57 -17.72
C TYR A 284 25.69 22.12 -16.72
N LEU A 285 26.85 21.73 -17.23
CA LEU A 285 27.94 21.19 -16.44
C LEU A 285 29.29 21.58 -17.07
N ASN A 286 30.19 22.20 -16.28
CA ASN A 286 31.58 22.54 -16.72
C ASN A 286 31.63 23.31 -18.05
N ASN A 287 30.79 24.33 -18.25
CA ASN A 287 30.65 25.11 -19.47
C ASN A 287 30.17 24.29 -20.69
N ILE A 288 29.61 23.12 -20.46
CA ILE A 288 29.01 22.26 -21.48
C ILE A 288 27.50 22.24 -21.28
N TYR A 289 26.76 22.50 -22.34
CA TYR A 289 25.32 22.24 -22.43
C TYR A 289 25.08 20.90 -23.09
N GLN A 290 24.27 20.09 -22.43
CA GLN A 290 23.81 18.78 -22.92
C GLN A 290 22.30 18.78 -23.02
N HIS A 291 21.78 18.41 -24.20
CA HIS A 291 20.38 18.08 -24.34
C HIS A 291 20.26 16.58 -24.62
N GLU A 292 19.64 15.88 -23.67
CA GLU A 292 19.45 14.42 -23.68
C GLU A 292 18.00 14.04 -23.92
N THR A 293 17.73 13.19 -24.89
CA THR A 293 16.44 12.52 -25.08
C THR A 293 16.61 11.02 -24.93
N ASN A 294 15.86 10.40 -24.01
CA ASN A 294 15.88 8.97 -23.78
C ASN A 294 14.50 8.39 -24.09
N ASN A 295 14.38 7.60 -25.14
CA ASN A 295 13.16 6.92 -25.56
C ASN A 295 13.33 5.42 -25.31
N SER A 296 12.58 4.87 -24.33
CA SER A 296 12.67 3.47 -23.97
C SER A 296 11.35 2.73 -24.15
N LYS A 297 11.46 1.48 -24.58
CA LYS A 297 10.36 0.50 -24.62
C LYS A 297 10.72 -0.66 -23.70
N ASN A 298 9.78 -1.01 -22.82
CA ASN A 298 9.87 -2.19 -21.97
C ASN A 298 8.79 -3.20 -22.34
N ALA A 299 9.17 -4.46 -22.47
CA ALA A 299 8.27 -5.59 -22.68
C ALA A 299 8.58 -6.66 -21.63
N SER A 300 7.60 -7.07 -20.83
CA SER A 300 7.79 -8.04 -19.76
C SER A 300 6.73 -9.13 -19.75
N LYS A 301 7.12 -10.33 -19.31
CA LYS A 301 6.27 -11.50 -19.08
C LYS A 301 6.44 -11.98 -17.65
N ASN A 302 5.33 -12.04 -16.94
CA ASN A 302 5.28 -12.41 -15.53
C ASN A 302 4.57 -13.74 -15.35
N TYR A 303 5.15 -14.63 -14.56
CA TYR A 303 4.57 -15.89 -14.13
C TYR A 303 4.66 -15.96 -12.61
N ASN A 304 3.54 -16.21 -11.94
CA ASN A 304 3.55 -16.44 -10.51
C ASN A 304 2.70 -17.65 -10.16
N PHE A 305 3.16 -18.45 -9.22
CA PHE A 305 2.44 -19.60 -8.70
C PHE A 305 2.70 -19.72 -7.19
N ARG A 306 1.62 -19.89 -6.44
CA ARG A 306 1.66 -20.03 -4.99
C ARG A 306 0.73 -21.14 -4.56
N VAL A 307 1.20 -22.03 -3.71
CA VAL A 307 0.41 -23.11 -3.11
C VAL A 307 0.75 -23.24 -1.63
N GLY A 308 -0.26 -23.42 -0.81
CA GLY A 308 -0.09 -23.68 0.62
C GLY A 308 -1.11 -24.65 1.15
N THR A 309 -0.73 -25.40 2.19
CA THR A 309 -1.61 -26.34 2.88
C THR A 309 -1.44 -26.20 4.38
N ASP A 310 -2.56 -26.10 5.09
CA ASP A 310 -2.66 -26.11 6.55
C ASP A 310 -3.26 -27.42 7.02
N PHE A 311 -2.55 -28.17 7.82
CA PHE A 311 -3.02 -29.37 8.50
C PHE A 311 -3.52 -29.05 9.91
N PHE A 312 -4.77 -29.38 10.21
CA PHE A 312 -5.39 -29.16 11.53
C PHE A 312 -5.17 -30.38 12.41
N ILE A 313 -4.35 -30.21 13.46
CA ILE A 313 -3.98 -31.26 14.42
C ILE A 313 -4.78 -31.02 15.69
N GLY A 314 -5.84 -31.75 15.90
CA GLY A 314 -6.79 -31.50 16.98
C GLY A 314 -7.51 -30.14 16.82
N LYS A 315 -7.86 -29.50 17.95
CA LYS A 315 -8.63 -28.23 17.94
C LYS A 315 -7.75 -26.97 17.92
N ASN A 316 -6.52 -27.08 18.39
CA ASN A 316 -5.70 -25.93 18.78
C ASN A 316 -4.41 -25.81 17.99
N HIS A 317 -4.00 -26.82 17.22
CA HIS A 317 -2.72 -26.85 16.53
C HIS A 317 -2.91 -26.84 15.03
N THR A 318 -2.06 -26.11 14.34
CA THR A 318 -2.02 -26.09 12.87
C THR A 318 -0.56 -26.17 12.44
N LEU A 319 -0.25 -27.10 11.55
CA LEU A 319 1.01 -27.18 10.84
C LEU A 319 0.77 -26.78 9.40
N GLY A 320 1.56 -25.87 8.86
CA GLY A 320 1.37 -25.39 7.51
C GLY A 320 2.65 -25.32 6.73
N PHE A 321 2.48 -25.49 5.43
CA PHE A 321 3.51 -25.42 4.43
C PHE A 321 3.08 -24.47 3.30
N LEU A 322 4.00 -23.64 2.81
CA LEU A 322 3.77 -22.68 1.72
C LEU A 322 4.96 -22.71 0.75
N VAL A 323 4.66 -22.72 -0.53
CA VAL A 323 5.61 -22.49 -1.62
C VAL A 323 5.12 -21.36 -2.49
N ASN A 324 6.00 -20.45 -2.85
CA ASN A 324 5.75 -19.41 -3.84
C ASN A 324 6.89 -19.41 -4.85
N VAL A 325 6.56 -19.39 -6.14
CA VAL A 325 7.51 -19.35 -7.26
C VAL A 325 7.06 -18.28 -8.23
N GLY A 326 7.98 -17.40 -8.60
CA GLY A 326 7.76 -16.35 -9.60
C GLY A 326 8.90 -16.32 -10.61
N GLU A 327 8.58 -15.92 -11.83
CA GLU A 327 9.54 -15.60 -12.88
C GLU A 327 9.04 -14.37 -13.63
N ASN A 328 9.94 -13.39 -13.80
CA ASN A 328 9.71 -12.21 -14.63
C ASN A 328 10.84 -12.12 -15.65
N THR A 329 10.49 -12.20 -16.93
CA THR A 329 11.42 -11.92 -18.02
C THR A 329 11.08 -10.58 -18.63
N SER A 330 12.04 -9.68 -18.78
CA SER A 330 11.83 -8.39 -19.43
C SER A 330 12.92 -8.06 -20.41
N GLN A 331 12.52 -7.40 -21.50
CA GLN A 331 13.41 -6.81 -22.47
C GLN A 331 13.18 -5.30 -22.47
N ASN A 332 14.26 -4.54 -22.24
CA ASN A 332 14.27 -3.10 -22.35
C ASN A 332 15.14 -2.70 -23.56
N THR A 333 14.58 -1.86 -24.43
CA THR A 333 15.32 -1.23 -25.52
C THR A 333 15.20 0.26 -25.37
N SER A 334 16.32 0.98 -25.42
CA SER A 334 16.30 2.44 -25.34
C SER A 334 17.23 3.07 -26.39
N THR A 335 16.82 4.22 -26.91
CA THR A 335 17.67 5.10 -27.68
C THR A 335 17.90 6.35 -26.83
N ASN A 336 19.12 6.53 -26.39
CA ASN A 336 19.58 7.72 -25.71
C ASN A 336 20.38 8.57 -26.71
N ARG A 337 19.95 9.80 -26.94
CA ARG A 337 20.58 10.76 -27.83
C ARG A 337 20.95 12.01 -27.03
N ILE A 338 22.26 12.32 -26.97
CA ILE A 338 22.79 13.46 -26.25
C ILE A 338 23.50 14.39 -27.23
N THR A 339 23.06 15.64 -27.34
CA THR A 339 23.81 16.69 -28.04
C THR A 339 24.73 17.40 -27.07
N LEU A 340 25.97 17.63 -27.47
CA LEU A 340 26.99 18.34 -26.72
C LEU A 340 27.30 19.67 -27.40
N SER A 341 27.22 20.75 -26.65
CA SER A 341 27.49 22.12 -27.13
C SER A 341 28.21 22.94 -26.06
N PRO A 342 28.93 24.02 -26.42
CA PRO A 342 29.37 24.98 -25.43
C PRO A 342 28.20 25.67 -24.76
N GLU A 343 28.26 25.89 -23.46
CA GLU A 343 27.16 26.52 -22.68
C GLU A 343 26.84 27.95 -23.20
N GLU A 344 27.84 28.71 -23.62
CA GLU A 344 27.66 30.06 -24.17
C GLU A 344 26.91 30.08 -25.51
N THR A 345 26.96 28.97 -26.26
CA THR A 345 26.34 28.82 -27.58
C THR A 345 25.62 27.48 -27.75
N PRO A 346 24.51 27.20 -27.01
CA PRO A 346 23.83 25.91 -27.04
C PRO A 346 23.37 25.42 -28.44
N ALA A 347 23.15 26.37 -29.35
CA ALA A 347 22.77 26.05 -30.75
C ALA A 347 23.94 25.57 -31.62
N ALA A 348 25.22 25.74 -31.17
CA ALA A 348 26.43 25.33 -31.85
C ALA A 348 26.81 23.90 -31.41
N ILE A 349 26.14 22.89 -31.93
CA ILE A 349 26.40 21.47 -31.58
C ILE A 349 27.80 21.07 -32.03
N ASP A 350 28.61 20.59 -31.10
CA ASP A 350 29.94 20.05 -31.38
C ASP A 350 29.88 18.58 -31.80
N SER A 351 29.14 17.78 -31.04
CA SER A 351 29.00 16.35 -31.29
C SER A 351 27.68 15.82 -30.75
N ILE A 352 27.31 14.64 -31.23
CA ILE A 352 26.09 13.95 -30.83
C ILE A 352 26.45 12.52 -30.45
N LEU A 353 26.13 12.15 -29.20
CA LEU A 353 26.20 10.76 -28.72
C LEU A 353 24.88 10.07 -28.94
N ILE A 354 24.90 8.91 -29.60
CA ILE A 354 23.75 8.02 -29.75
C ILE A 354 24.08 6.68 -29.11
N ALA A 355 23.30 6.28 -28.10
CA ALA A 355 23.40 4.99 -27.45
C ALA A 355 22.10 4.21 -27.63
N ASN A 356 22.17 3.13 -28.44
CA ASN A 356 21.04 2.21 -28.67
C ASN A 356 21.15 1.00 -27.73
N ASN A 357 20.62 1.11 -26.57
CA ASN A 357 20.77 0.11 -25.51
C ASN A 357 19.74 -1.02 -25.65
N LYS A 358 20.19 -2.23 -25.34
CA LYS A 358 19.34 -3.40 -25.18
C LYS A 358 19.68 -4.09 -23.86
N ALA A 359 18.67 -4.36 -23.03
CA ALA A 359 18.83 -5.13 -21.80
C ALA A 359 17.81 -6.27 -21.77
N ASP A 360 18.28 -7.50 -21.57
CA ASP A 360 17.47 -8.69 -21.37
C ASP A 360 17.61 -9.12 -19.89
N ASN A 361 16.51 -9.12 -19.13
CA ASN A 361 16.49 -9.42 -17.70
C ASN A 361 15.65 -10.66 -17.43
N ASN A 362 16.10 -11.48 -16.47
CA ASN A 362 15.34 -12.63 -15.98
C ASN A 362 15.44 -12.71 -14.45
N ASN A 363 14.30 -12.45 -13.79
CA ASN A 363 14.16 -12.47 -12.34
C ASN A 363 13.39 -13.71 -11.91
N LYS A 364 13.99 -14.56 -11.08
CA LYS A 364 13.39 -15.76 -10.51
C LYS A 364 13.36 -15.66 -9.00
N ASN A 365 12.19 -15.85 -8.41
CA ASN A 365 12.02 -15.90 -6.97
C ASN A 365 11.39 -17.24 -6.53
N GLN A 366 11.87 -17.78 -5.43
CA GLN A 366 11.36 -18.99 -4.82
C GLN A 366 11.35 -18.80 -3.31
N THR A 367 10.20 -18.96 -2.67
CA THR A 367 10.10 -18.87 -1.21
C THR A 367 9.37 -20.07 -0.63
N TYR A 368 9.83 -20.54 0.51
CA TYR A 368 9.32 -21.69 1.23
C TYR A 368 9.08 -21.28 2.68
N ASN A 369 7.93 -21.64 3.26
CA ASN A 369 7.62 -21.44 4.67
C ASN A 369 7.08 -22.72 5.29
N LEU A 370 7.61 -23.06 6.45
CA LEU A 370 7.05 -24.04 7.37
C LEU A 370 6.60 -23.32 8.63
N ASN A 371 5.31 -23.45 8.97
CA ASN A 371 4.73 -22.73 10.09
C ASN A 371 4.02 -23.68 11.06
N TYR A 372 4.28 -23.48 12.34
CA TYR A 372 3.49 -24.09 13.40
C TYR A 372 2.72 -23.01 14.17
N ARG A 373 1.42 -23.22 14.40
CA ARG A 373 0.58 -22.36 15.21
C ARG A 373 -0.16 -23.15 16.27
N PHE A 374 -0.06 -22.69 17.50
CA PHE A 374 -0.94 -23.04 18.60
C PHE A 374 -1.90 -21.88 18.88
N ASP A 375 -3.21 -22.18 19.08
CA ASP A 375 -4.22 -21.18 19.43
C ASP A 375 -5.28 -21.85 20.31
N ASN A 376 -5.33 -21.47 21.59
CA ASN A 376 -6.27 -22.06 22.55
C ASN A 376 -7.73 -21.55 22.41
N GLY A 377 -7.98 -20.68 21.42
CA GLY A 377 -9.30 -20.06 21.18
C GLY A 377 -9.72 -19.02 22.23
N LYS A 378 -8.90 -18.76 23.27
CA LYS A 378 -9.22 -17.84 24.36
C LYS A 378 -8.33 -16.61 24.44
N ASN A 379 -7.20 -16.52 23.81
CA ASN A 379 -6.26 -15.38 23.70
C ASN A 379 -4.79 -15.77 23.79
N ARG A 380 -4.48 -17.05 24.08
CA ARG A 380 -3.11 -17.55 24.05
C ARG A 380 -2.78 -18.08 22.68
N THR A 381 -1.75 -17.52 22.04
CA THR A 381 -1.27 -17.98 20.74
C THR A 381 0.24 -18.10 20.75
N LEU A 382 0.77 -19.10 20.02
CA LEU A 382 2.18 -19.24 19.69
C LEU A 382 2.27 -19.49 18.19
N ASN A 383 3.08 -18.70 17.48
CA ASN A 383 3.45 -18.96 16.09
C ASN A 383 4.95 -19.20 16.02
N ILE A 384 5.38 -20.18 15.23
CA ILE A 384 6.78 -20.41 14.88
C ILE A 384 6.84 -20.53 13.37
N ASP A 385 7.68 -19.73 12.74
CA ASP A 385 7.88 -19.71 11.29
C ASP A 385 9.35 -20.04 10.97
N LEU A 386 9.55 -20.89 9.97
CA LEU A 386 10.84 -21.20 9.35
C LEU A 386 10.71 -20.84 7.88
N ASP A 387 11.56 -19.96 7.41
CA ASP A 387 11.48 -19.40 6.07
C ASP A 387 12.79 -19.55 5.32
N TYR A 388 12.68 -19.83 4.03
CA TYR A 388 13.78 -19.80 3.08
C TYR A 388 13.33 -19.11 1.80
N GLY A 389 14.12 -18.15 1.32
CA GLY A 389 13.91 -17.45 0.07
C GLY A 389 15.17 -17.52 -0.80
N ARG A 390 15.00 -17.68 -2.11
CA ARG A 390 16.07 -17.55 -3.09
C ARG A 390 15.62 -16.67 -4.24
N TYR A 391 16.41 -15.65 -4.52
CA TYR A 391 16.17 -14.67 -5.57
C TYR A 391 17.36 -14.68 -6.51
N ARG A 392 17.11 -14.91 -7.79
CA ARG A 392 18.11 -14.89 -8.85
C ARG A 392 17.68 -13.88 -9.89
N ASN A 393 18.58 -12.96 -10.16
CA ASN A 393 18.44 -12.00 -11.25
C ASN A 393 19.62 -12.18 -12.21
N THR A 394 19.33 -12.20 -13.50
CA THR A 394 20.36 -12.09 -14.55
C THR A 394 19.97 -10.93 -15.46
N SER A 395 20.92 -10.02 -15.69
CA SER A 395 20.74 -8.93 -16.64
C SER A 395 21.90 -8.93 -17.61
N GLU A 396 21.58 -9.11 -18.88
CA GLU A 396 22.54 -9.00 -19.99
C GLU A 396 22.24 -7.70 -20.73
N ARG A 397 23.24 -6.84 -20.83
CA ARG A 397 23.07 -5.52 -21.47
C ARG A 397 24.10 -5.33 -22.57
N TYR A 398 23.65 -4.77 -23.69
CA TYR A 398 24.48 -4.33 -24.82
C TYR A 398 24.27 -2.84 -25.03
N GLN A 399 25.37 -2.08 -25.08
CA GLN A 399 25.39 -0.63 -25.11
C GLN A 399 26.38 -0.11 -26.15
N PRO A 400 25.97 0.16 -27.39
CA PRO A 400 26.78 0.85 -28.40
C PRO A 400 26.68 2.36 -28.19
N ASN A 401 27.79 2.99 -27.80
CA ASN A 401 27.94 4.45 -27.72
C ASN A 401 28.63 4.93 -29.01
N GLN A 402 27.93 5.74 -29.78
CA GLN A 402 28.42 6.23 -31.09
C GLN A 402 28.39 7.77 -31.14
N TYR A 403 29.53 8.37 -31.34
CA TYR A 403 29.68 9.82 -31.47
C TYR A 403 29.63 10.22 -32.92
N TYR A 404 28.77 11.16 -33.23
CA TYR A 404 28.59 11.72 -34.55
C TYR A 404 28.95 13.24 -34.57
N ASN A 405 29.23 13.76 -35.77
CA ASN A 405 29.30 15.19 -36.00
C ASN A 405 27.92 15.84 -35.79
N ALA A 406 27.90 17.18 -35.71
CA ALA A 406 26.68 17.99 -35.50
C ALA A 406 25.50 17.68 -36.47
N THR A 407 25.78 17.12 -37.65
CA THR A 407 24.74 16.78 -38.65
C THR A 407 24.39 15.30 -38.71
N GLU A 408 24.90 14.49 -37.78
CA GLU A 408 24.71 13.02 -37.70
C GLU A 408 25.13 12.26 -38.98
N THR A 409 25.97 12.83 -39.83
CA THR A 409 26.36 12.25 -41.12
C THR A 409 27.66 11.48 -41.05
N THR A 410 28.52 11.80 -40.08
CA THR A 410 29.85 11.23 -39.96
C THR A 410 30.05 10.67 -38.55
N LEU A 411 30.36 9.36 -38.46
CA LEU A 411 30.76 8.73 -37.21
C LEU A 411 32.19 9.22 -36.84
N LEU A 412 32.31 9.82 -35.70
CA LEU A 412 33.60 10.34 -35.19
C LEU A 412 34.34 9.28 -34.38
N SER A 413 33.62 8.62 -33.47
CA SER A 413 34.12 7.52 -32.67
C SER A 413 33.00 6.61 -32.19
N GLN A 414 33.34 5.41 -31.75
CA GLN A 414 32.40 4.51 -31.11
C GLN A 414 33.07 3.66 -30.04
N ASN A 415 32.30 3.39 -29.00
CA ASN A 415 32.70 2.51 -27.91
C ASN A 415 31.51 1.59 -27.58
N ILE A 416 31.68 0.29 -27.79
CA ILE A 416 30.62 -0.70 -27.57
C ILE A 416 30.94 -1.46 -26.29
N ASN A 417 30.03 -1.37 -25.34
CA ASN A 417 30.12 -2.06 -24.06
C ASN A 417 29.02 -3.13 -23.95
N ALA A 418 29.33 -4.16 -23.18
CA ALA A 418 28.37 -5.16 -22.77
C ALA A 418 28.57 -5.48 -21.27
N PHE A 419 27.48 -5.84 -20.58
CA PHE A 419 27.56 -6.19 -19.15
C PHE A 419 26.72 -7.42 -18.88
N ASP A 420 27.26 -8.31 -18.02
CA ASP A 420 26.52 -9.41 -17.42
C ASP A 420 26.48 -9.18 -15.91
N THR A 421 25.25 -9.16 -15.34
CA THR A 421 25.06 -8.89 -13.91
C THR A 421 24.22 -9.98 -13.24
N PRO A 422 24.74 -11.21 -13.08
CA PRO A 422 24.05 -12.23 -12.29
C PRO A 422 24.10 -11.91 -10.80
N THR A 423 22.94 -12.01 -10.16
CA THR A 423 22.75 -11.84 -8.72
C THR A 423 22.05 -13.06 -8.14
N ASP A 424 22.56 -13.62 -7.03
CA ASP A 424 21.93 -14.73 -6.29
C ASP A 424 21.85 -14.36 -4.81
N ILE A 425 20.62 -14.18 -4.30
CA ILE A 425 20.36 -13.79 -2.92
C ILE A 425 19.61 -14.91 -2.21
N GLY A 426 20.20 -15.42 -1.12
CA GLY A 426 19.62 -16.39 -0.21
C GLY A 426 19.19 -15.73 1.10
N ILE A 427 17.95 -15.95 1.53
CA ILE A 427 17.39 -15.42 2.79
C ILE A 427 16.91 -16.57 3.65
N TYR A 428 17.40 -16.66 4.88
CA TYR A 428 17.01 -17.66 5.88
C TYR A 428 16.44 -16.94 7.10
N SER A 429 15.25 -17.35 7.59
CA SER A 429 14.66 -16.74 8.78
C SER A 429 14.03 -17.78 9.70
N VAL A 430 14.15 -17.53 11.01
CA VAL A 430 13.45 -18.24 12.07
C VAL A 430 12.80 -17.20 12.96
N SER A 431 11.50 -17.32 13.22
CA SER A 431 10.79 -16.44 14.15
C SER A 431 9.85 -17.21 15.07
N ALA A 432 9.62 -16.64 16.26
CA ALA A 432 8.61 -17.12 17.19
C ALA A 432 7.91 -15.96 17.88
N ASP A 433 6.56 -16.01 17.91
CA ASP A 433 5.69 -14.99 18.49
C ASP A 433 4.73 -15.61 19.47
N TYR A 434 4.70 -15.11 20.70
CA TYR A 434 3.80 -15.53 21.77
C TYR A 434 2.91 -14.38 22.21
N GLU A 435 1.61 -14.64 22.40
CA GLU A 435 0.66 -13.67 22.96
C GLU A 435 -0.22 -14.34 24.01
N ASP A 436 -0.51 -13.61 25.10
CA ASP A 436 -1.39 -14.04 26.19
C ASP A 436 -2.04 -12.82 26.89
N ASN A 437 -3.00 -13.07 27.75
CA ASN A 437 -3.56 -12.06 28.63
C ASN A 437 -2.73 -11.94 29.92
N LEU A 438 -2.43 -10.71 30.31
CA LEU A 438 -1.71 -10.40 31.54
C LEU A 438 -2.26 -9.10 32.15
N TRP A 439 -2.52 -9.10 33.47
CA TRP A 439 -2.96 -7.92 34.23
C TRP A 439 -4.13 -7.14 33.60
N GLY A 440 -5.10 -7.84 33.02
CA GLY A 440 -6.26 -7.21 32.39
C GLY A 440 -5.98 -6.55 31.03
N GLY A 441 -4.80 -6.78 30.48
CA GLY A 441 -4.38 -6.39 29.15
C GLY A 441 -3.86 -7.57 28.34
N LYS A 442 -3.31 -7.31 27.17
CA LYS A 442 -2.69 -8.29 26.27
C LYS A 442 -1.18 -8.06 26.24
N ILE A 443 -0.40 -9.09 26.56
CA ILE A 443 1.05 -9.09 26.41
C ILE A 443 1.43 -9.90 25.17
N GLY A 444 2.42 -9.43 24.44
CA GLY A 444 3.07 -10.15 23.35
C GLY A 444 4.58 -10.07 23.47
N GLY A 445 5.27 -11.10 23.00
CA GLY A 445 6.73 -11.09 22.91
C GLY A 445 7.18 -12.10 21.88
N GLY A 446 8.33 -11.86 21.28
CA GLY A 446 8.86 -12.73 20.26
C GLY A 446 10.29 -12.39 19.88
N PHE A 447 10.83 -13.21 18.97
CA PHE A 447 12.14 -12.99 18.39
C PHE A 447 12.14 -13.38 16.91
N LYS A 448 13.09 -12.82 16.17
CA LYS A 448 13.38 -13.19 14.77
C LYS A 448 14.89 -13.20 14.58
N ILE A 449 15.38 -14.20 13.87
CA ILE A 449 16.77 -14.32 13.44
C ILE A 449 16.75 -14.45 11.93
N THR A 450 17.44 -13.58 11.21
CA THR A 450 17.53 -13.60 9.76
C THR A 450 18.98 -13.61 9.33
N ASN A 451 19.30 -14.36 8.30
CA ASN A 451 20.57 -14.31 7.58
C ASN A 451 20.30 -14.12 6.10
N VAL A 452 20.92 -13.08 5.50
CA VAL A 452 20.87 -12.78 4.08
C VAL A 452 22.28 -12.93 3.52
N VAL A 453 22.40 -13.68 2.44
CA VAL A 453 23.66 -13.85 1.69
C VAL A 453 23.38 -13.44 0.26
N SER A 454 24.10 -12.43 -0.22
CA SER A 454 24.00 -11.93 -1.60
C SER A 454 25.34 -12.10 -2.30
N ASP A 455 25.31 -12.65 -3.51
CA ASP A 455 26.44 -12.74 -4.43
C ASP A 455 26.06 -12.02 -5.72
N ASN A 456 26.70 -10.89 -5.96
CA ASN A 456 26.47 -10.04 -7.12
C ASN A 456 27.72 -10.00 -7.95
N THR A 457 27.68 -10.53 -9.14
CA THR A 457 28.78 -10.46 -10.10
C THR A 457 28.49 -9.39 -11.14
N PHE A 458 29.47 -8.57 -11.46
CA PHE A 458 29.43 -7.59 -12.53
C PHE A 458 30.60 -7.83 -13.48
N LEU A 459 30.26 -8.28 -14.69
CA LEU A 459 31.25 -8.48 -15.76
C LEU A 459 31.04 -7.44 -16.83
N PHE A 460 32.05 -6.60 -17.01
CA PHE A 460 32.11 -5.56 -18.03
C PHE A 460 32.95 -6.03 -19.20
N TYR A 461 32.42 -5.89 -20.40
CA TYR A 461 33.12 -6.24 -21.64
C TYR A 461 33.24 -5.05 -22.57
N ASN A 462 34.45 -4.82 -23.09
CA ASN A 462 34.63 -4.03 -24.29
C ASN A 462 34.40 -4.93 -25.51
N VAL A 463 33.50 -4.50 -26.40
CA VAL A 463 33.20 -5.27 -27.61
C VAL A 463 34.05 -4.72 -28.76
N ASN A 464 34.90 -5.53 -29.32
CA ASN A 464 35.70 -5.14 -30.48
C ASN A 464 34.78 -4.96 -31.71
N VAL A 465 34.82 -3.76 -32.29
CA VAL A 465 33.94 -3.36 -33.39
C VAL A 465 34.22 -4.15 -34.69
N GLU A 466 35.48 -4.59 -34.91
CA GLU A 466 35.89 -5.23 -36.16
C GLU A 466 35.43 -6.70 -36.27
N ASP A 467 35.51 -7.43 -35.16
CA ASP A 467 35.22 -8.89 -35.12
C ASP A 467 34.09 -9.28 -34.16
N GLY A 468 33.55 -8.33 -33.42
CA GLY A 468 32.47 -8.58 -32.44
C GLY A 468 32.88 -9.37 -31.21
N ILE A 469 34.18 -9.51 -30.92
CA ILE A 469 34.68 -10.26 -29.77
C ILE A 469 34.49 -9.46 -28.49
N TYR A 470 33.94 -10.11 -27.46
CA TYR A 470 33.77 -9.58 -26.12
C TYR A 470 35.05 -9.77 -25.32
N VAL A 471 35.72 -8.70 -24.93
CA VAL A 471 36.95 -8.72 -24.12
C VAL A 471 36.61 -8.20 -22.73
N GLN A 472 36.73 -9.06 -21.72
CA GLN A 472 36.43 -8.66 -20.31
C GLN A 472 37.41 -7.56 -19.89
N ASN A 473 36.85 -6.53 -19.27
CA ASN A 473 37.60 -5.44 -18.65
C ASN A 473 37.73 -5.69 -17.13
N ASP A 474 38.86 -6.23 -16.72
CA ASP A 474 39.14 -6.62 -15.34
C ASP A 474 39.19 -5.42 -14.37
N SER A 475 39.39 -4.21 -14.87
CA SER A 475 39.39 -3.00 -14.03
C SER A 475 37.97 -2.54 -13.66
N LEU A 476 36.98 -2.84 -14.49
CA LEU A 476 35.57 -2.49 -14.29
C LEU A 476 34.72 -3.69 -13.84
N SER A 477 35.25 -4.92 -13.96
CA SER A 477 34.58 -6.13 -13.52
C SER A 477 34.89 -6.44 -12.07
N ASN A 478 33.92 -6.93 -11.32
CA ASN A 478 34.09 -7.29 -9.91
C ASN A 478 32.98 -8.23 -9.42
N ILE A 479 33.14 -8.74 -8.20
CA ILE A 479 32.15 -9.54 -7.47
C ILE A 479 31.92 -8.87 -6.13
N PHE A 480 30.67 -8.54 -5.78
CA PHE A 480 30.31 -7.99 -4.50
C PHE A 480 29.51 -9.02 -3.70
N LYS A 481 30.08 -9.45 -2.57
CA LYS A 481 29.45 -10.37 -1.61
C LYS A 481 28.95 -9.61 -0.39
N TYR A 482 27.71 -9.85 0.00
CA TYR A 482 27.12 -9.22 1.17
C TYR A 482 26.49 -10.28 2.07
N ASP A 483 26.92 -10.35 3.34
CA ASP A 483 26.37 -11.25 4.38
C ASP A 483 25.81 -10.36 5.49
N GLU A 484 24.51 -10.46 5.79
CA GLU A 484 23.83 -9.69 6.83
C GLU A 484 23.10 -10.62 7.80
N LYS A 485 23.37 -10.48 9.08
CA LYS A 485 22.67 -11.19 10.16
C LYS A 485 21.95 -10.20 11.04
N VAL A 486 20.64 -10.40 11.21
CA VAL A 486 19.80 -9.57 12.09
C VAL A 486 19.19 -10.44 13.18
N PHE A 487 19.44 -10.07 14.44
CA PHE A 487 18.84 -10.68 15.62
C PHE A 487 17.88 -9.67 16.23
N ALA A 488 16.58 -9.95 16.17
CA ALA A 488 15.54 -9.09 16.68
C ALA A 488 14.80 -9.74 17.85
N ALA A 489 14.46 -8.95 18.87
CA ALA A 489 13.59 -9.37 19.96
C ALA A 489 12.64 -8.22 20.32
N TYR A 490 11.41 -8.55 20.74
CA TYR A 490 10.44 -7.54 21.13
C TYR A 490 9.54 -7.99 22.27
N VAL A 491 8.99 -6.98 22.97
CA VAL A 491 7.90 -7.12 23.92
C VAL A 491 6.89 -5.99 23.70
N ASN A 492 5.61 -6.29 23.80
CA ASN A 492 4.54 -5.29 23.74
C ASN A 492 3.45 -5.59 24.75
N TYR A 493 2.81 -4.55 25.27
CA TYR A 493 1.68 -4.62 26.16
C TYR A 493 0.61 -3.63 25.76
N SER A 494 -0.64 -4.06 25.73
CA SER A 494 -1.79 -3.18 25.46
C SER A 494 -2.92 -3.43 26.44
N ARG A 495 -3.58 -2.34 26.87
CA ARG A 495 -4.69 -2.40 27.82
C ARG A 495 -5.69 -1.29 27.61
N ALA A 496 -6.98 -1.65 27.75
CA ALA A 496 -8.08 -0.70 27.87
C ALA A 496 -8.28 -0.30 29.34
N PHE A 497 -8.41 1.01 29.61
CA PHE A 497 -8.71 1.57 30.91
C PHE A 497 -10.12 2.18 30.87
N GLY A 498 -11.08 1.45 31.43
CA GLY A 498 -12.50 1.76 31.30
C GLY A 498 -12.99 1.68 29.85
N LYS A 499 -13.96 2.53 29.50
CA LYS A 499 -14.56 2.56 28.15
C LYS A 499 -13.92 3.62 27.24
N LYS A 500 -13.13 4.55 27.79
CA LYS A 500 -12.69 5.75 27.08
C LYS A 500 -11.20 5.75 26.68
N TRP A 501 -10.38 4.96 27.34
CA TRP A 501 -8.94 4.99 27.16
C TRP A 501 -8.40 3.65 26.71
N ASN A 502 -7.55 3.65 25.70
CA ASN A 502 -6.72 2.51 25.34
C ASN A 502 -5.27 2.96 25.25
N ALA A 503 -4.38 2.18 25.84
CA ALA A 503 -2.94 2.45 25.77
C ALA A 503 -2.18 1.20 25.33
N GLN A 504 -1.08 1.42 24.65
CA GLN A 504 -0.10 0.41 24.29
C GLN A 504 1.31 0.94 24.49
N VAL A 505 2.23 0.03 24.77
CA VAL A 505 3.66 0.28 24.81
C VAL A 505 4.39 -0.95 24.29
N GLY A 506 5.46 -0.73 23.57
CA GLY A 506 6.30 -1.79 23.04
C GLY A 506 7.76 -1.36 22.93
N LEU A 507 8.63 -2.33 22.97
CA LEU A 507 10.05 -2.17 22.76
C LEU A 507 10.54 -3.31 21.87
N ARG A 508 11.24 -2.97 20.81
CA ARG A 508 11.95 -3.88 19.93
C ARG A 508 13.43 -3.51 19.93
N THR A 509 14.30 -4.50 19.88
CA THR A 509 15.72 -4.32 19.70
C THR A 509 16.20 -5.18 18.54
N GLU A 510 17.12 -4.65 17.75
CA GLU A 510 17.74 -5.35 16.64
C GLU A 510 19.25 -5.16 16.66
N LYS A 511 19.97 -6.28 16.65
CA LYS A 511 21.42 -6.34 16.44
C LYS A 511 21.66 -6.75 15.00
N THR A 512 22.39 -5.92 14.25
CA THR A 512 22.76 -6.17 12.86
C THR A 512 24.27 -6.33 12.79
N ASP A 513 24.71 -7.43 12.16
CA ASP A 513 26.10 -7.69 11.80
C ASP A 513 26.12 -7.88 10.27
N ALA A 514 26.79 -7.00 9.53
CA ALA A 514 26.85 -7.07 8.08
C ALA A 514 28.28 -6.90 7.56
N VAL A 515 28.61 -7.61 6.50
CA VAL A 515 29.90 -7.57 5.82
C VAL A 515 29.69 -7.45 4.32
N GLY A 516 30.18 -6.38 3.71
CA GLY A 516 30.25 -6.18 2.27
C GLY A 516 31.70 -6.38 1.80
N ASP A 517 31.94 -7.35 0.92
CA ASP A 517 33.26 -7.70 0.40
C ASP A 517 33.27 -7.52 -1.12
N LEU A 518 33.97 -6.50 -1.59
CA LEU A 518 34.19 -6.23 -3.00
C LEU A 518 35.43 -7.00 -3.46
N GLN A 519 35.27 -8.00 -4.28
CA GLN A 519 36.34 -8.80 -4.90
C GLN A 519 36.61 -8.31 -6.32
N THR A 520 37.77 -7.76 -6.55
CA THR A 520 38.17 -7.22 -7.86
C THR A 520 39.03 -8.23 -8.62
N PHE A 521 38.97 -8.19 -9.95
CA PHE A 521 39.85 -9.04 -10.81
C PHE A 521 41.29 -8.49 -10.88
N ARG A 522 41.48 -7.25 -10.40
CA ARG A 522 42.79 -6.62 -10.29
C ARG A 522 43.14 -6.36 -8.84
N SER A 523 44.22 -6.98 -8.35
CA SER A 523 44.59 -6.91 -6.91
C SER A 523 44.87 -5.49 -6.40
N GLU A 524 45.33 -4.60 -7.28
CA GLU A 524 45.61 -3.19 -6.94
C GLU A 524 44.33 -2.37 -6.67
N LEU A 525 43.17 -2.83 -7.09
CA LEU A 525 41.87 -2.19 -6.85
C LEU A 525 41.11 -2.85 -5.69
N GLN A 526 41.68 -3.84 -5.04
CA GLN A 526 41.06 -4.53 -3.93
C GLN A 526 41.01 -3.63 -2.69
N GLU A 527 39.80 -3.41 -2.18
CA GLU A 527 39.56 -2.69 -0.91
C GLU A 527 39.27 -3.68 0.23
N PRO A 528 39.52 -3.27 1.49
CA PRO A 528 39.11 -4.09 2.63
C PRO A 528 37.58 -4.21 2.71
N PRO A 529 37.05 -5.32 3.25
CA PRO A 529 35.60 -5.46 3.44
C PRO A 529 35.03 -4.37 4.34
N VAL A 530 33.86 -3.87 3.98
CA VAL A 530 33.08 -2.93 4.81
C VAL A 530 32.32 -3.72 5.85
N VAL A 531 32.57 -3.44 7.13
CA VAL A 531 31.91 -4.12 8.26
C VAL A 531 30.98 -3.14 8.96
N GLN A 532 29.73 -3.52 9.15
CA GLN A 532 28.74 -2.79 9.94
C GLN A 532 28.28 -3.66 11.10
N ASP A 533 28.42 -3.15 12.31
CA ASP A 533 28.03 -3.78 13.58
C ASP A 533 27.30 -2.75 14.43
N TYR A 534 25.97 -2.90 14.59
CA TYR A 534 25.19 -1.95 15.38
C TYR A 534 24.00 -2.59 16.10
N LEU A 535 23.62 -2.01 17.25
CA LEU A 535 22.46 -2.37 18.05
C LEU A 535 21.47 -1.19 18.04
N SER A 536 20.25 -1.43 17.59
CA SER A 536 19.20 -0.43 17.51
C SER A 536 18.02 -0.77 18.42
N TRP A 537 17.39 0.29 18.98
CA TRP A 537 16.24 0.20 19.86
C TRP A 537 15.06 0.95 19.25
N PHE A 538 13.89 0.32 19.22
CA PHE A 538 12.67 0.82 18.61
C PHE A 538 11.52 0.87 19.63
N PRO A 539 11.52 1.87 20.53
CA PRO A 539 10.41 2.11 21.42
C PRO A 539 9.19 2.60 20.63
N ASN A 540 8.00 2.18 21.05
CA ASN A 540 6.74 2.69 20.56
C ASN A 540 5.74 2.81 21.69
N ALA A 541 4.86 3.82 21.64
CA ALA A 541 3.75 4.00 22.55
C ALA A 541 2.58 4.65 21.84
N GLY A 542 1.36 4.30 22.26
CA GLY A 542 0.15 4.88 21.74
C GLY A 542 -0.92 4.99 22.80
N VAL A 543 -1.68 6.09 22.76
CA VAL A 543 -2.84 6.32 23.62
C VAL A 543 -3.99 6.80 22.77
N THR A 544 -5.15 6.18 22.92
CA THR A 544 -6.40 6.66 22.33
C THR A 544 -7.36 7.06 23.44
N TRP A 545 -7.97 8.23 23.29
CA TRP A 545 -8.96 8.78 24.19
C TRP A 545 -10.27 9.08 23.44
N GLU A 546 -11.34 8.40 23.81
CA GLU A 546 -12.70 8.71 23.38
C GLU A 546 -13.22 9.88 24.23
N VAL A 547 -13.03 11.10 23.71
CA VAL A 547 -13.38 12.37 24.42
C VAL A 547 -14.87 12.44 24.67
N ALA A 548 -15.65 12.11 23.65
CA ALA A 548 -17.11 12.06 23.63
C ALA A 548 -17.57 10.96 22.66
N PRO A 549 -18.84 10.56 22.67
CA PRO A 549 -19.37 9.66 21.65
C PRO A 549 -19.03 10.15 20.24
N GLN A 550 -18.44 9.29 19.41
CA GLN A 550 -18.00 9.59 18.04
C GLN A 550 -16.81 10.57 17.93
N HIS A 551 -16.15 10.94 19.02
CA HIS A 551 -14.97 11.80 19.03
C HIS A 551 -13.80 11.07 19.68
N ALA A 552 -12.78 10.73 18.91
CA ALA A 552 -11.58 10.06 19.40
C ALA A 552 -10.31 10.87 19.08
N LEU A 553 -9.43 10.99 20.07
CA LEU A 553 -8.09 11.49 19.93
C LEU A 553 -7.11 10.33 20.07
N ALA A 554 -6.07 10.28 19.24
CA ALA A 554 -4.99 9.31 19.31
C ALA A 554 -3.64 10.02 19.26
N LEU A 555 -2.75 9.68 20.19
CA LEU A 555 -1.36 10.11 20.18
C LEU A 555 -0.49 8.87 20.04
N ASN A 556 0.38 8.86 19.05
CA ASN A 556 1.34 7.80 18.78
C ASN A 556 2.75 8.35 18.70
N VAL A 557 3.68 7.64 19.27
CA VAL A 557 5.12 7.92 19.17
C VAL A 557 5.85 6.62 18.84
N GLY A 558 6.90 6.71 18.03
CA GLY A 558 7.67 5.52 17.66
C GLY A 558 8.97 5.87 16.97
N ARG A 559 9.90 4.91 17.05
CA ARG A 559 11.18 4.94 16.32
C ARG A 559 11.23 3.76 15.37
N ARG A 560 11.70 4.00 14.13
CA ARG A 560 11.80 3.01 13.06
C ARG A 560 13.15 3.09 12.36
N ILE A 561 13.45 2.08 11.57
CA ILE A 561 14.66 2.00 10.74
C ILE A 561 14.25 1.76 9.29
N ASN A 562 15.03 2.33 8.38
CA ASN A 562 14.99 1.97 6.96
C ASN A 562 16.41 1.61 6.53
N ARG A 563 16.62 0.36 6.12
CA ARG A 563 17.91 -0.12 5.67
C ARG A 563 18.06 0.12 4.17
N PRO A 564 19.28 0.39 3.68
CA PRO A 564 19.50 0.49 2.24
C PRO A 564 19.14 -0.81 1.52
N ASP A 565 18.62 -0.70 0.32
CA ASP A 565 18.42 -1.84 -0.56
C ASP A 565 19.75 -2.50 -0.94
N TYR A 566 19.77 -3.81 -1.16
CA TYR A 566 21.02 -4.52 -1.49
C TYR A 566 21.66 -4.03 -2.80
N ASN A 567 20.84 -3.56 -3.75
CA ASN A 567 21.32 -3.02 -5.02
C ASN A 567 22.09 -1.70 -4.84
N VAL A 568 21.64 -0.81 -3.96
CA VAL A 568 22.29 0.49 -3.74
C VAL A 568 23.57 0.39 -2.90
N LEU A 569 23.79 -0.75 -2.22
CA LEU A 569 25.03 -1.06 -1.51
C LEU A 569 26.13 -1.53 -2.48
N ASN A 570 25.74 -1.96 -3.67
CA ASN A 570 26.66 -2.53 -4.64
C ASN A 570 27.40 -1.40 -5.39
N PRO A 571 28.73 -1.28 -5.27
CA PRO A 571 29.49 -0.15 -5.80
C PRO A 571 29.68 -0.18 -7.33
N PHE A 572 28.90 -0.97 -8.05
CA PHE A 572 29.00 -1.10 -9.50
C PHE A 572 28.58 0.16 -10.25
N ASN A 573 29.26 0.43 -11.37
CA ASN A 573 28.87 1.48 -12.30
C ASN A 573 27.86 0.94 -13.30
N ASN A 574 26.57 1.18 -13.03
CA ASN A 574 25.49 0.85 -13.96
C ASN A 574 25.35 1.98 -14.99
N ARG A 575 25.94 1.82 -16.17
CA ARG A 575 25.97 2.85 -17.20
C ARG A 575 24.64 2.95 -17.95
N LEU A 576 24.06 4.15 -17.99
CA LEU A 576 22.95 4.53 -18.86
C LEU A 576 23.49 4.93 -20.25
N SER A 577 24.61 5.66 -20.26
CA SER A 577 25.41 6.00 -21.43
C SER A 577 26.87 6.09 -21.01
N GLU A 578 27.76 6.52 -21.90
CA GLU A 578 29.17 6.77 -21.55
C GLU A 578 29.30 8.01 -20.62
N LEU A 579 28.36 8.96 -20.75
CA LEU A 579 28.37 10.24 -20.01
C LEU A 579 27.42 10.22 -18.78
N SER A 580 26.63 9.15 -18.59
CA SER A 580 25.69 9.06 -17.48
C SER A 580 25.66 7.65 -16.92
N TYR A 581 25.90 7.49 -15.62
CA TYR A 581 25.91 6.21 -14.95
C TYR A 581 25.42 6.31 -13.50
N GLU A 582 25.08 5.17 -12.92
CA GLU A 582 24.63 5.02 -11.55
C GLU A 582 25.62 4.15 -10.77
N LYS A 583 26.02 4.60 -9.57
CA LYS A 583 27.00 3.92 -8.73
C LYS A 583 26.47 3.75 -7.32
N GLY A 584 26.43 2.51 -6.83
CA GLY A 584 26.04 2.21 -5.46
C GLY A 584 27.10 2.62 -4.44
N ASN A 585 26.69 2.63 -3.16
CA ASN A 585 27.56 3.03 -2.03
C ASN A 585 27.49 1.99 -0.90
N PRO A 586 28.54 1.18 -0.68
CA PRO A 586 28.55 0.15 0.36
C PRO A 586 28.69 0.73 1.79
N PHE A 587 28.95 2.01 1.93
CA PHE A 587 29.12 2.70 3.21
C PHE A 587 27.82 3.28 3.77
N LEU A 588 26.69 3.10 3.08
CA LEU A 588 25.40 3.62 3.53
C LEU A 588 25.01 3.11 4.90
N LEU A 589 24.67 4.03 5.80
CA LEU A 589 24.08 3.75 7.09
C LEU A 589 22.56 3.63 6.95
N PRO A 590 21.89 2.86 7.84
CA PRO A 590 20.45 2.84 7.87
C PRO A 590 19.88 4.17 8.37
N GLU A 591 18.78 4.62 7.78
CA GLU A 591 18.01 5.76 8.24
C GLU A 591 17.28 5.43 9.56
N ILE A 592 17.28 6.39 10.48
CA ILE A 592 16.55 6.30 11.74
C ILE A 592 15.45 7.36 11.76
N VAL A 593 14.19 6.92 11.84
CA VAL A 593 13.02 7.79 11.85
C VAL A 593 12.40 7.84 13.24
N ASN A 594 12.33 9.03 13.84
CA ASN A 594 11.58 9.30 15.05
C ASN A 594 10.27 10.00 14.68
N ASN A 595 9.13 9.50 15.12
CA ASN A 595 7.82 9.95 14.67
C ASN A 595 6.90 10.21 15.86
N VAL A 596 6.18 11.35 15.80
CA VAL A 596 5.08 11.71 16.72
C VAL A 596 3.85 12.04 15.87
N GLU A 597 2.72 11.42 16.15
CA GLU A 597 1.49 11.59 15.39
C GLU A 597 0.30 11.84 16.30
N LEU A 598 -0.44 12.92 16.05
CA LEU A 598 -1.69 13.25 16.70
C LEU A 598 -2.84 13.07 15.70
N GLY A 599 -3.79 12.20 16.02
CA GLY A 599 -4.97 11.92 15.21
C GLY A 599 -6.24 12.37 15.91
N TYR A 600 -7.19 12.94 15.16
CA TYR A 600 -8.55 13.21 15.60
C TYR A 600 -9.53 12.55 14.64
N THR A 601 -10.45 11.75 15.17
CA THR A 601 -11.50 11.07 14.40
C THR A 601 -12.86 11.55 14.86
N LEU A 602 -13.68 12.03 13.91
CA LEU A 602 -15.04 12.46 14.11
C LEU A 602 -16.02 11.50 13.43
N ALA A 603 -17.11 11.15 14.14
CA ALA A 603 -18.17 10.27 13.66
C ALA A 603 -17.64 8.91 13.13
N TYR A 604 -16.49 8.45 13.63
CA TYR A 604 -15.77 7.26 13.19
C TYR A 604 -15.50 7.20 11.66
N ARG A 605 -15.50 8.35 10.98
CA ARG A 605 -15.35 8.44 9.51
C ARG A 605 -14.50 9.60 9.02
N TYR A 606 -14.52 10.76 9.68
CA TYR A 606 -13.71 11.92 9.29
C TYR A 606 -12.43 11.90 10.11
N ASN A 607 -11.29 11.98 9.45
CA ASN A 607 -10.01 11.89 10.13
C ASN A 607 -9.15 13.11 9.82
N LEU A 608 -8.55 13.68 10.85
CA LEU A 608 -7.47 14.66 10.77
C LEU A 608 -6.26 14.06 11.48
N LYS A 609 -5.12 14.04 10.82
CA LYS A 609 -3.83 13.65 11.41
C LYS A 609 -2.80 14.75 11.21
N VAL A 610 -2.02 14.99 12.24
CA VAL A 610 -0.84 15.85 12.19
C VAL A 610 0.33 15.03 12.70
N GLY A 611 1.41 14.96 11.92
CA GLY A 611 2.60 14.19 12.21
C GLY A 611 3.85 15.07 12.14
N TYR A 612 4.79 14.81 13.04
CA TYR A 612 6.12 15.37 12.97
C TYR A 612 7.13 14.22 13.02
N SER A 613 8.01 14.16 12.03
CA SER A 613 9.07 13.16 11.94
C SER A 613 10.43 13.81 11.73
N VAL A 614 11.44 13.19 12.34
CA VAL A 614 12.85 13.52 12.15
C VAL A 614 13.55 12.25 11.71
N THR A 615 14.15 12.29 10.52
CA THR A 615 14.96 11.21 9.95
C THR A 615 16.42 11.63 10.03
N THR A 616 17.25 10.83 10.67
CA THR A 616 18.71 10.96 10.65
C THR A 616 19.31 9.96 9.68
N ASP A 617 20.43 10.32 9.08
CA ASP A 617 21.13 9.49 8.09
C ASP A 617 20.24 9.11 6.88
N GLN A 618 19.34 10.00 6.47
CA GLN A 618 18.45 9.74 5.34
C GLN A 618 19.24 9.38 4.08
N ILE A 619 18.87 8.27 3.45
CA ILE A 619 19.48 7.83 2.20
C ILE A 619 18.91 8.68 1.06
N THR A 620 19.80 9.42 0.43
CA THR A 620 19.45 10.35 -0.66
C THR A 620 20.17 9.96 -1.92
N ARG A 621 19.49 10.18 -3.04
CA ARG A 621 20.04 10.04 -4.39
C ARG A 621 20.62 11.37 -4.83
N LEU A 622 21.92 11.39 -5.06
CA LEU A 622 22.67 12.57 -5.51
C LEU A 622 23.06 12.40 -6.99
N ILE A 623 23.00 13.49 -7.72
CA ILE A 623 23.59 13.58 -9.05
C ILE A 623 24.85 14.43 -8.90
N ALA A 624 26.00 13.89 -9.29
CA ALA A 624 27.30 14.56 -9.15
C ALA A 624 28.09 14.49 -10.45
N PRO A 625 28.94 15.51 -10.72
CA PRO A 625 29.85 15.43 -11.83
C PRO A 625 30.90 14.34 -11.61
N ASP A 626 31.36 13.72 -12.71
CA ASP A 626 32.47 12.76 -12.68
C ASP A 626 33.78 13.50 -12.55
N GLU A 627 34.69 13.02 -11.70
CA GLU A 627 36.01 13.65 -11.48
C GLU A 627 36.96 13.37 -12.64
N ASP A 628 36.82 12.25 -13.35
CA ASP A 628 37.71 11.80 -14.40
C ASP A 628 37.28 12.29 -15.80
N ASP A 629 35.95 12.39 -16.04
CA ASP A 629 35.40 12.93 -17.29
C ASP A 629 34.52 14.16 -17.02
N PRO A 630 34.99 15.37 -17.31
CA PRO A 630 34.23 16.60 -17.03
C PRO A 630 32.92 16.74 -17.81
N ARG A 631 32.66 15.84 -18.78
CA ARG A 631 31.42 15.79 -19.54
C ARG A 631 30.42 14.83 -18.91
N ALA A 632 30.88 13.94 -18.03
CA ALA A 632 30.05 12.90 -17.44
C ALA A 632 29.48 13.30 -16.08
N SER A 633 28.33 12.75 -15.76
CA SER A 633 27.72 12.82 -14.43
C SER A 633 27.31 11.44 -13.96
N PHE A 634 27.25 11.24 -12.66
CA PHE A 634 26.78 9.99 -12.09
C PHE A 634 25.74 10.23 -11.00
N ILE A 635 24.88 9.24 -10.85
CA ILE A 635 23.93 9.14 -9.76
C ILE A 635 24.53 8.21 -8.71
N THR A 636 24.53 8.64 -7.46
CA THR A 636 24.93 7.81 -6.31
C THR A 636 23.98 8.00 -5.14
N TRP A 637 24.14 7.19 -4.10
CA TRP A 637 23.42 7.32 -2.84
C TRP A 637 24.37 7.77 -1.75
N ALA A 638 23.91 8.68 -0.92
CA ALA A 638 24.60 9.14 0.27
C ALA A 638 23.61 9.34 1.41
N ASN A 639 24.09 9.35 2.64
CA ASN A 639 23.28 9.69 3.79
C ASN A 639 23.19 11.21 3.95
N LEU A 640 21.96 11.76 3.98
CA LEU A 640 21.70 13.12 4.45
C LEU A 640 21.91 13.19 5.96
N ALA A 641 22.34 14.33 6.47
CA ALA A 641 22.51 14.51 7.91
C ALA A 641 21.15 14.45 8.62
N GLU A 642 20.17 15.20 8.15
CA GLU A 642 18.84 15.28 8.77
C GLU A 642 17.75 15.66 7.77
N GLN A 643 16.56 15.03 7.92
CA GLN A 643 15.32 15.47 7.29
C GLN A 643 14.25 15.66 8.36
N LYS A 644 13.56 16.79 8.32
CA LYS A 644 12.38 17.07 9.16
C LYS A 644 11.14 17.19 8.29
N ILE A 645 10.06 16.51 8.71
CA ILE A 645 8.78 16.57 8.02
C ILE A 645 7.68 16.92 9.02
N LEU A 646 6.97 18.02 8.79
CA LEU A 646 5.68 18.31 9.41
C LEU A 646 4.58 17.97 8.41
N SER A 647 3.73 17.02 8.73
CA SER A 647 2.68 16.53 7.85
C SER A 647 1.28 16.75 8.42
N MET A 648 0.32 16.94 7.53
CA MET A 648 -1.11 16.99 7.85
C MET A 648 -1.86 16.15 6.81
N ASN A 649 -2.82 15.35 7.28
CA ASN A 649 -3.73 14.60 6.40
C ASN A 649 -5.17 14.75 6.88
N ILE A 650 -6.08 15.00 5.94
CA ILE A 650 -7.52 15.05 6.15
C ILE A 650 -8.15 14.02 5.22
N SER A 651 -8.97 13.12 5.75
CA SER A 651 -9.77 12.19 4.96
C SER A 651 -11.24 12.27 5.33
N ALA A 652 -12.10 12.35 4.31
CA ALA A 652 -13.52 12.57 4.46
C ALA A 652 -14.34 11.76 3.44
N PRO A 653 -14.92 10.62 3.84
CA PRO A 653 -15.96 9.96 3.06
C PRO A 653 -17.28 10.72 3.24
N VAL A 654 -17.89 11.17 2.14
CA VAL A 654 -19.12 11.97 2.13
C VAL A 654 -20.17 11.27 1.28
N GLN A 655 -21.32 10.98 1.87
CA GLN A 655 -22.50 10.56 1.10
C GLN A 655 -23.28 11.82 0.70
N ILE A 656 -23.16 12.20 -0.61
CA ILE A 656 -23.82 13.40 -1.14
C ILE A 656 -25.31 13.13 -1.35
N THR A 657 -25.63 11.97 -1.93
CA THR A 657 -26.97 11.44 -2.07
C THR A 657 -26.95 9.92 -1.86
N GLU A 658 -28.10 9.24 -1.91
CA GLU A 658 -28.15 7.75 -1.81
C GLU A 658 -27.44 7.05 -2.96
N TRP A 659 -27.38 7.67 -4.13
CA TRP A 659 -26.73 7.12 -5.34
C TRP A 659 -25.35 7.73 -5.61
N TRP A 660 -24.91 8.78 -4.87
CA TRP A 660 -23.65 9.48 -5.07
C TRP A 660 -22.84 9.54 -3.77
N ASN A 661 -21.76 8.82 -3.73
CA ASN A 661 -20.76 8.85 -2.66
C ASN A 661 -19.50 9.53 -3.17
N ALA A 662 -18.87 10.32 -2.33
CA ALA A 662 -17.58 10.95 -2.59
C ALA A 662 -16.59 10.63 -1.49
N TYR A 663 -15.33 10.58 -1.84
CA TYR A 663 -14.21 10.48 -0.91
C TYR A 663 -13.21 11.58 -1.24
N PHE A 664 -12.79 12.30 -0.21
CA PHE A 664 -11.77 13.34 -0.32
C PHE A 664 -10.60 12.99 0.60
N ASN A 665 -9.39 13.09 0.07
CA ASN A 665 -8.17 13.00 0.84
C ASN A 665 -7.28 14.20 0.48
N ILE A 666 -6.86 14.95 1.50
CA ILE A 666 -5.93 16.07 1.35
C ILE A 666 -4.76 15.76 2.26
N SER A 667 -3.59 15.62 1.71
CA SER A 667 -2.34 15.51 2.43
C SER A 667 -1.42 16.67 2.09
N GLY A 668 -0.73 17.17 3.08
CA GLY A 668 0.29 18.21 2.90
C GLY A 668 1.44 17.97 3.86
N SER A 669 2.63 18.33 3.45
CA SER A 669 3.83 18.28 4.28
C SER A 669 4.75 19.46 3.99
N TYR A 670 5.40 19.92 5.03
CA TYR A 670 6.57 20.77 4.95
C TYR A 670 7.78 19.89 5.18
N ILE A 671 8.72 19.92 4.26
CA ILE A 671 9.95 19.11 4.24
C ILE A 671 11.14 20.05 4.35
N ASP A 672 12.06 19.74 5.23
CA ASP A 672 13.33 20.44 5.46
C ASP A 672 14.46 19.40 5.41
N ASN A 673 15.24 19.43 4.32
CA ASN A 673 16.36 18.54 4.05
C ASN A 673 17.66 19.31 4.22
N GLN A 674 18.56 18.82 5.06
CA GLN A 674 19.85 19.47 5.33
C GLN A 674 21.00 18.45 5.29
N ALA A 675 22.01 18.71 4.47
CA ALA A 675 23.26 17.96 4.45
C ALA A 675 24.42 18.82 4.00
N ASP A 676 25.62 18.52 4.49
CA ASP A 676 26.89 19.12 4.05
C ASP A 676 27.87 17.96 3.74
N TYR A 677 28.21 17.83 2.46
CA TYR A 677 29.07 16.76 1.96
C TYR A 677 30.54 17.25 1.81
N GLY A 678 30.84 18.48 2.26
CA GLY A 678 32.13 19.10 2.09
C GLY A 678 32.33 19.78 0.73
N ASP A 679 33.44 20.48 0.56
CA ASP A 679 33.85 21.15 -0.69
C ASP A 679 32.78 22.08 -1.32
N GLY A 680 31.80 22.55 -0.52
CA GLY A 680 30.72 23.42 -0.96
C GLY A 680 29.49 22.69 -1.47
N ALA A 681 29.47 21.34 -1.48
CA ALA A 681 28.32 20.54 -1.84
C ALA A 681 27.32 20.50 -0.67
N VAL A 682 26.47 21.50 -0.57
CA VAL A 682 25.48 21.66 0.51
C VAL A 682 24.07 21.43 -0.04
N VAL A 683 23.29 20.64 0.69
CA VAL A 683 21.83 20.51 0.49
C VAL A 683 21.13 21.27 1.60
N ASP A 684 20.34 22.29 1.25
CA ASP A 684 19.46 23.04 2.15
C ASP A 684 18.15 23.31 1.37
N VAL A 685 17.30 22.28 1.33
CA VAL A 685 16.05 22.32 0.53
C VAL A 685 14.85 22.30 1.46
N GLN A 686 14.08 23.41 1.44
CA GLN A 686 12.83 23.57 2.16
C GLN A 686 11.69 23.68 1.18
N THR A 687 10.70 22.81 1.29
CA THR A 687 9.59 22.76 0.34
C THR A 687 8.28 22.32 0.98
N TYR A 688 7.17 22.72 0.35
CA TYR A 688 5.85 22.22 0.66
C TYR A 688 5.43 21.22 -0.43
N ASN A 689 4.98 20.06 0.00
CA ASN A 689 4.36 19.07 -0.86
C ASN A 689 2.90 18.94 -0.44
N TYR A 690 1.97 18.83 -1.40
CA TYR A 690 0.58 18.54 -1.10
C TYR A 690 -0.06 17.73 -2.22
N VAL A 691 -0.95 16.83 -1.83
CA VAL A 691 -1.74 16.00 -2.74
C VAL A 691 -3.21 16.12 -2.38
N ILE A 692 -4.03 16.41 -3.37
CA ILE A 692 -5.48 16.42 -3.26
C ILE A 692 -6.00 15.27 -4.12
N TYR A 693 -6.63 14.29 -3.49
CA TYR A 693 -7.28 13.17 -4.17
C TYR A 693 -8.78 13.25 -3.94
N GLN A 694 -9.54 12.98 -4.98
CA GLN A 694 -11.00 12.87 -4.92
C GLN A 694 -11.49 11.69 -5.75
N GLN A 695 -12.52 11.02 -5.24
CA GLN A 695 -13.19 9.92 -5.91
C GLN A 695 -14.69 10.08 -5.75
N HIS A 696 -15.44 9.97 -6.84
CA HIS A 696 -16.88 10.01 -6.88
C HIS A 696 -17.40 8.68 -7.41
N THR A 697 -18.25 8.02 -6.64
CA THR A 697 -18.88 6.74 -6.98
C THR A 697 -20.37 6.94 -7.14
N PHE A 698 -20.92 6.52 -8.28
CA PHE A 698 -22.31 6.68 -8.66
C PHE A 698 -22.96 5.31 -8.78
N ASN A 699 -23.94 5.03 -7.91
CA ASN A 699 -24.79 3.85 -8.03
C ASN A 699 -25.91 4.15 -9.02
N LEU A 700 -25.75 3.67 -10.25
CA LEU A 700 -26.65 3.92 -11.37
C LEU A 700 -27.71 2.82 -11.51
N PRO A 701 -28.81 3.05 -12.23
CA PRO A 701 -29.78 2.00 -12.57
C PRO A 701 -29.12 0.78 -13.23
N TRP A 702 -29.82 -0.34 -13.26
CA TRP A 702 -29.39 -1.64 -13.85
C TRP A 702 -28.15 -2.24 -13.21
N LYS A 703 -27.91 -2.01 -11.91
CA LYS A 703 -26.72 -2.47 -11.18
C LYS A 703 -25.40 -1.97 -11.78
N LEU A 704 -25.40 -0.80 -12.43
CA LEU A 704 -24.21 -0.12 -12.92
C LEU A 704 -23.60 0.70 -11.77
N THR A 705 -22.28 0.70 -11.69
CA THR A 705 -21.52 1.60 -10.83
C THR A 705 -20.58 2.41 -11.71
N GLY A 706 -20.76 3.74 -11.71
CA GLY A 706 -19.86 4.69 -12.34
C GLY A 706 -18.86 5.23 -11.32
N GLU A 707 -17.65 5.51 -11.77
CA GLU A 707 -16.61 6.10 -10.94
C GLU A 707 -15.87 7.18 -11.71
N VAL A 708 -15.64 8.31 -11.05
CA VAL A 708 -14.76 9.38 -11.52
C VAL A 708 -13.78 9.66 -10.38
N SER A 709 -12.48 9.59 -10.65
CA SER A 709 -11.48 9.95 -9.68
C SER A 709 -10.36 10.75 -10.29
N GLY A 710 -9.74 11.57 -9.46
CA GLY A 710 -8.64 12.39 -9.89
C GLY A 710 -7.77 12.79 -8.72
N TYR A 711 -6.54 13.12 -9.05
CA TYR A 711 -5.60 13.69 -8.12
C TYR A 711 -4.93 14.94 -8.69
N TYR A 712 -4.50 15.80 -7.79
CA TYR A 712 -3.58 16.88 -8.07
C TYR A 712 -2.44 16.79 -7.06
N SER A 713 -1.21 16.67 -7.54
CA SER A 713 0.01 16.71 -6.75
C SER A 713 0.68 18.06 -6.95
N GLY A 714 0.88 18.82 -5.88
CA GLY A 714 1.68 20.03 -5.90
C GLY A 714 3.17 19.73 -6.07
N PRO A 715 4.00 20.76 -6.20
CA PRO A 715 5.45 20.59 -6.30
C PRO A 715 6.01 19.94 -5.04
N GLY A 716 7.22 19.39 -5.15
CA GLY A 716 7.88 18.72 -4.04
C GLY A 716 9.33 18.42 -4.35
N VAL A 717 10.00 17.69 -3.46
CA VAL A 717 11.39 17.27 -3.63
C VAL A 717 11.48 15.75 -3.71
N TRP A 718 12.29 15.26 -4.64
CA TRP A 718 12.61 13.85 -4.78
C TRP A 718 14.12 13.63 -4.67
N GLY A 719 14.55 12.55 -4.00
CA GLY A 719 15.96 12.22 -3.85
C GLY A 719 16.78 13.28 -3.11
N GLY A 720 16.15 14.20 -2.38
CA GLY A 720 16.81 15.22 -1.57
C GLY A 720 17.15 16.52 -2.30
N VAL A 721 17.40 16.52 -3.60
CA VAL A 721 17.89 17.66 -4.38
C VAL A 721 17.04 18.00 -5.61
N PHE A 722 16.28 17.04 -6.16
CA PHE A 722 15.49 17.25 -7.35
C PHE A 722 14.11 17.82 -7.01
N ILE A 723 13.82 19.03 -7.46
CA ILE A 723 12.53 19.71 -7.27
C ILE A 723 11.64 19.37 -8.46
N TYR A 724 10.51 18.70 -8.21
CA TYR A 724 9.54 18.39 -9.25
C TYR A 724 8.35 19.35 -9.22
N GLU A 725 7.77 19.58 -10.38
CA GLU A 725 6.61 20.42 -10.57
C GLU A 725 5.30 19.69 -10.27
N SER A 726 4.19 20.44 -10.31
CA SER A 726 2.86 19.85 -10.10
C SER A 726 2.42 18.98 -11.26
N ASN A 727 1.71 17.88 -10.95
CA ASN A 727 1.03 17.06 -11.95
C ASN A 727 -0.39 16.69 -11.49
N TRP A 728 -1.19 16.19 -12.41
CA TRP A 728 -2.54 15.74 -12.10
C TRP A 728 -3.00 14.61 -13.03
N GLY A 729 -4.06 13.92 -12.65
CA GLY A 729 -4.64 12.87 -13.45
C GLY A 729 -6.14 12.75 -13.19
N LEU A 730 -6.89 12.33 -14.22
CA LEU A 730 -8.32 12.04 -14.15
C LEU A 730 -8.60 10.68 -14.77
N ASP A 731 -9.36 9.87 -14.03
CA ASP A 731 -9.74 8.52 -14.43
C ASP A 731 -11.25 8.30 -14.40
N LEU A 732 -11.74 7.41 -15.26
CA LEU A 732 -13.13 7.03 -15.35
C LEU A 732 -13.27 5.51 -15.24
N GLY A 733 -14.32 5.06 -14.57
CA GLY A 733 -14.67 3.65 -14.44
C GLY A 733 -16.16 3.40 -14.61
N LEU A 734 -16.50 2.28 -15.24
CA LEU A 734 -17.87 1.78 -15.33
C LEU A 734 -17.86 0.28 -15.07
N GLN A 735 -18.64 -0.17 -14.11
CA GLN A 735 -18.68 -1.56 -13.69
C GLN A 735 -20.12 -2.08 -13.66
N ARG A 736 -20.30 -3.35 -14.03
CA ARG A 736 -21.58 -4.06 -13.88
C ARG A 736 -21.37 -5.50 -13.43
N LYS A 737 -22.23 -5.94 -12.51
CA LYS A 737 -22.25 -7.32 -12.02
C LYS A 737 -23.36 -8.10 -12.71
N PHE A 738 -23.08 -9.37 -13.04
CA PHE A 738 -23.96 -10.31 -13.73
C PHE A 738 -23.96 -11.66 -13.00
N LEU A 739 -24.87 -12.58 -13.37
CA LEU A 739 -24.92 -13.95 -12.88
C LEU A 739 -24.96 -14.02 -11.34
N GLU A 740 -25.91 -13.31 -10.73
CA GLU A 740 -26.03 -13.20 -9.26
C GLU A 740 -24.74 -12.70 -8.60
N ASP A 741 -24.16 -11.67 -9.19
CA ASP A 741 -22.90 -11.02 -8.77
C ASP A 741 -21.63 -11.90 -8.89
N ARG A 742 -21.71 -13.05 -9.57
CA ARG A 742 -20.57 -13.93 -9.81
C ARG A 742 -19.65 -13.46 -10.93
N LEU A 743 -20.19 -12.80 -11.95
CA LEU A 743 -19.42 -12.20 -13.05
C LEU A 743 -19.42 -10.70 -12.90
N ASN A 744 -18.23 -10.11 -12.77
CA ASN A 744 -18.02 -8.67 -12.77
C ASN A 744 -17.30 -8.24 -14.05
N ILE A 745 -17.86 -7.28 -14.76
CA ILE A 745 -17.22 -6.66 -15.93
C ILE A 745 -17.00 -5.19 -15.62
N ARG A 746 -15.75 -4.71 -15.82
CA ARG A 746 -15.34 -3.32 -15.64
C ARG A 746 -14.70 -2.79 -16.89
N LEU A 747 -15.08 -1.58 -17.27
CA LEU A 747 -14.43 -0.74 -18.28
C LEU A 747 -13.78 0.43 -17.52
N SER A 748 -12.56 0.78 -17.88
CA SER A 748 -11.90 1.95 -17.30
C SER A 748 -11.06 2.70 -18.34
N ALA A 749 -10.92 4.01 -18.11
CA ALA A 749 -10.00 4.88 -18.82
C ALA A 749 -9.14 5.59 -17.78
N SER A 750 -7.84 5.39 -17.84
CA SER A 750 -6.88 6.00 -16.92
C SER A 750 -6.14 7.15 -17.60
N ASP A 751 -5.81 8.19 -16.81
CA ASP A 751 -5.09 9.39 -17.25
C ASP A 751 -5.65 9.97 -18.56
N LEU A 752 -6.94 10.31 -18.51
CA LEU A 752 -7.72 10.70 -19.70
C LEU A 752 -7.10 11.86 -20.48
N PHE A 753 -6.43 12.79 -19.79
CA PHE A 753 -5.83 13.99 -20.36
C PHE A 753 -4.33 13.85 -20.64
N TYR A 754 -3.70 12.73 -20.21
CA TYR A 754 -2.27 12.46 -20.39
C TYR A 754 -1.36 13.46 -19.66
N GLU A 755 -1.74 13.81 -18.43
CA GLU A 755 -1.02 14.76 -17.58
C GLU A 755 -0.26 14.07 -16.43
N ASN A 756 -0.33 12.73 -16.35
CA ASN A 756 0.43 11.93 -15.39
C ASN A 756 1.87 11.72 -15.88
N GLY A 757 2.67 12.75 -15.73
CA GLY A 757 4.10 12.79 -15.99
C GLY A 757 4.81 13.47 -14.84
N TRP A 758 6.09 13.74 -14.99
CA TRP A 758 6.85 14.59 -14.10
C TRP A 758 7.72 15.56 -14.92
N ASP A 759 7.89 16.75 -14.39
CA ASP A 759 8.83 17.77 -14.85
C ASP A 759 9.51 18.33 -13.60
N GLY A 760 10.77 18.77 -13.69
CA GLY A 760 11.47 19.28 -12.54
C GLY A 760 12.92 19.64 -12.85
N TYR A 761 13.65 20.10 -11.82
CA TYR A 761 15.04 20.51 -11.94
C TYR A 761 15.85 20.19 -10.69
N SER A 762 17.15 20.14 -10.86
CA SER A 762 18.15 20.05 -9.79
C SER A 762 19.23 21.08 -10.03
N ASP A 763 19.61 21.83 -8.97
CA ASP A 763 20.77 22.73 -8.95
C ASP A 763 21.65 22.32 -7.75
N PHE A 764 22.68 21.56 -8.03
CA PHE A 764 23.50 20.97 -6.99
C PHE A 764 24.96 20.81 -7.46
N ASN A 765 25.91 21.19 -6.63
CA ASN A 765 27.34 21.00 -6.82
C ASN A 765 27.87 21.49 -8.17
N GLY A 766 27.40 22.66 -8.62
CA GLY A 766 27.85 23.28 -9.89
C GLY A 766 27.24 22.67 -11.15
N MET A 767 26.27 21.78 -11.00
CA MET A 767 25.49 21.22 -12.10
C MET A 767 24.05 21.69 -11.99
N TYR A 768 23.51 22.26 -13.05
CA TYR A 768 22.08 22.51 -13.22
C TYR A 768 21.52 21.53 -14.22
N SER A 769 20.46 20.86 -13.86
CA SER A 769 19.75 19.92 -14.76
C SER A 769 18.26 20.10 -14.62
N GLU A 770 17.55 20.31 -15.75
CA GLU A 770 16.09 20.34 -15.80
C GLU A 770 15.57 19.33 -16.81
N GLY A 771 14.39 18.79 -16.59
CA GLY A 771 13.84 17.80 -17.48
C GLY A 771 12.51 17.24 -17.04
N GLY A 772 12.01 16.28 -17.82
CA GLY A 772 10.74 15.64 -17.58
C GLY A 772 10.66 14.19 -18.09
N GLY A 773 9.63 13.52 -17.65
CA GLY A 773 9.36 12.16 -18.06
C GLY A 773 7.88 11.87 -18.35
N ARG A 774 7.65 11.08 -19.38
CA ARG A 774 6.31 10.64 -19.80
C ARG A 774 6.33 9.13 -20.04
N TRP A 775 5.25 8.45 -19.66
CA TRP A 775 5.09 7.01 -19.84
C TRP A 775 3.72 6.65 -20.40
N ASP A 776 3.51 5.37 -20.72
CA ASP A 776 2.26 4.85 -21.26
C ASP A 776 1.18 4.79 -20.15
N SER A 777 0.73 5.98 -19.67
CA SER A 777 -0.23 6.17 -18.58
C SER A 777 -1.67 6.19 -19.06
N ARG A 778 -1.95 6.80 -20.25
CA ARG A 778 -3.30 6.88 -20.80
C ARG A 778 -3.72 5.56 -21.42
N ARG A 779 -4.64 4.86 -20.75
CA ARG A 779 -5.04 3.50 -21.11
C ARG A 779 -6.55 3.31 -21.02
N TYR A 780 -7.04 2.45 -21.89
CA TYR A 780 -8.40 1.93 -21.86
C TYR A 780 -8.36 0.46 -21.52
N SER A 781 -9.13 0.04 -20.53
CA SER A 781 -9.06 -1.33 -20.00
C SER A 781 -10.44 -1.96 -19.95
N ILE A 782 -10.47 -3.28 -20.21
CA ILE A 782 -11.60 -4.16 -19.93
C ILE A 782 -11.15 -5.27 -18.99
N SER A 783 -11.88 -5.43 -17.89
CA SER A 783 -11.62 -6.50 -16.92
C SER A 783 -12.86 -7.37 -16.76
N ALA A 784 -12.68 -8.68 -16.65
CA ALA A 784 -13.71 -9.66 -16.38
C ALA A 784 -13.27 -10.56 -15.22
N GLY A 785 -14.05 -10.60 -14.14
CA GLY A 785 -13.82 -11.44 -12.97
C GLY A 785 -14.97 -12.40 -12.75
N TYR A 786 -14.69 -13.71 -12.69
CA TYR A 786 -15.69 -14.75 -12.43
C TYR A 786 -15.37 -15.52 -11.16
N ARG A 787 -16.37 -15.66 -10.27
CA ARG A 787 -16.30 -16.41 -9.01
C ARG A 787 -17.12 -17.69 -9.10
N PHE A 788 -16.57 -18.80 -8.61
CA PHE A 788 -17.23 -20.10 -8.63
C PHE A 788 -17.07 -20.86 -7.30
N GLY A 789 -17.95 -21.82 -7.07
CA GLY A 789 -17.94 -22.66 -5.88
C GLY A 789 -18.76 -22.11 -4.71
N ASN A 790 -18.47 -22.59 -3.51
CA ASN A 790 -19.18 -22.22 -2.29
C ASN A 790 -18.56 -20.94 -1.68
N GLU A 791 -19.28 -19.83 -1.70
CA GLU A 791 -18.84 -18.51 -1.18
C GLU A 791 -18.60 -18.51 0.33
N ASN A 792 -19.17 -19.46 1.07
CA ASN A 792 -18.97 -19.61 2.51
C ASN A 792 -17.68 -20.34 2.90
N VAL A 793 -16.95 -20.94 1.95
CA VAL A 793 -15.66 -21.61 2.22
C VAL A 793 -14.55 -20.58 2.22
N LYS A 794 -13.81 -20.50 3.30
CA LYS A 794 -12.74 -19.51 3.49
C LYS A 794 -11.38 -20.04 3.07
N SER A 795 -10.70 -19.23 2.26
CA SER A 795 -9.29 -19.42 2.01
C SER A 795 -8.50 -18.80 3.16
N ARG A 796 -7.65 -19.58 3.80
CA ARG A 796 -6.62 -19.07 4.70
C ARG A 796 -5.37 -18.89 3.87
N LYS A 797 -4.88 -17.67 3.75
CA LYS A 797 -3.63 -17.39 3.04
C LYS A 797 -2.52 -17.16 4.05
N ARG A 798 -1.33 -17.61 3.68
CA ARG A 798 -0.11 -17.44 4.44
C ARG A 798 0.88 -16.62 3.65
N SER A 799 1.71 -15.88 4.35
CA SER A 799 2.95 -15.28 3.85
C SER A 799 4.15 -15.99 4.49
N THR A 800 5.31 -15.76 3.96
CA THR A 800 6.59 -16.14 4.56
C THR A 800 6.94 -15.14 5.68
N GLY A 801 8.01 -15.33 6.42
CA GLY A 801 8.50 -14.39 7.44
C GLY A 801 9.66 -13.52 6.95
N ILE A 802 9.98 -13.55 5.64
CA ILE A 802 11.15 -12.89 5.03
C ILE A 802 10.78 -11.72 4.11
N GLU A 803 9.56 -11.20 4.19
CA GLU A 803 9.09 -10.17 3.26
C GLU A 803 9.82 -8.83 3.41
N ALA A 804 10.33 -8.52 4.60
CA ALA A 804 11.13 -7.31 4.81
C ALA A 804 12.43 -7.40 4.02
N GLU A 805 13.15 -8.49 4.19
CA GLU A 805 14.40 -8.76 3.49
C GLU A 805 14.18 -8.95 1.98
N ALA A 806 13.09 -9.61 1.60
CA ALA A 806 12.70 -9.78 0.19
C ALA A 806 12.39 -8.44 -0.49
N GLY A 807 11.82 -7.48 0.25
CA GLY A 807 11.55 -6.12 -0.25
C GLY A 807 12.82 -5.33 -0.59
N ARG A 808 13.96 -5.66 0.02
CA ARG A 808 15.28 -5.04 -0.22
C ARG A 808 16.08 -5.69 -1.36
N VAL A 809 15.59 -6.78 -1.93
CA VAL A 809 16.27 -7.48 -3.05
C VAL A 809 16.33 -6.58 -4.31
N GLY A 810 15.48 -5.58 -4.42
CA GLY A 810 15.32 -4.73 -5.62
C GLY A 810 14.63 -5.47 -6.76
N GLN A 811 13.87 -4.75 -7.55
CA GLN A 811 13.23 -5.27 -8.78
C GLN A 811 13.94 -4.77 -10.03
#